data_fa605c1d142bc7c1b6114d51fc86552a
#
_entry.id   fa605c1d142bc7c1b6114d51fc86552a
#
_cell.length_a   1.000
_cell.length_b   1.000
_cell.length_c   1.000
_cell.angle_alpha   90.00
_cell.angle_beta   90.00
_cell.angle_gamma   90.00
#
_symmetry.space_group_name_H-M   'P 1'
#
loop_
_entity.id
_entity.type
_entity.pdbx_description
1 polymer ?
#
loop_
_entity_poly.entity_id
_entity_poly.type
_entity_poly.pdbx_seq_one_letter_code
_entity_poly.pdbx_strand_id
1 'polypeptide(L)'
;MSFKFISRLAAIIVCVPLLHACITPVDQEDEVVKVKNSGITLEFDGQLHSRVSATLGNEMKVLGDYQGSEYLVTKSGELIDDFMLLNSTQHQIDSNLGSGMQTTLVGVASNGLQKQLQVQAFPNFPNTLFIRVTYKNTASQSLIISKWVQNAYQLSAAENTQHTDLMTAMTRSEPDFWSYQGASFADRRDWVMPLQPGYEQQNYMGMNATDYGSGTAVADIWRKDIGLAIGHIDLDPKLVSFPVTYPANEHITEKAAYLHVELEKTVKLAPGDELTTLDTFVSVHQKDYYATLKMYRNVMAKKGLVMADVPDSAYEPIWCAWGYERDFSFDEILQTLPKAKELGLEWAVLDDGWQTAEGDWYLDPEKFPNGDADMQAFVEDIKSAGLKAKLWWAPLAVDPGTDMIEQHPEMLLLNKDGSTRDVTWWDSYYLCPADERVRQHSVELVKKMLGEWGYEGLKIDGHHLNGVPPCYNPEHNHATPEASVEALADYWKLIYETAMEINPDAVIEICPCGDSYAFHNLPYMNQTVSSDPLTSWQVRLKGKTLKGLMGESAPYYGDHVELSDNASDFASSFGIGAVLGTKFTMPSDNEAAQQFLLNPEKEVIWKQWFDLYNQKMLPKGTYLGELYDIGFDRPETHVVAKDGSLYFAFYADSYTGSLELRGLTAQQYKVTDYFHGKDLGVVTVTDGKANLTANFNQFLLVELIPLGANGSE
;
A
#
# COMPACT_ATOMS: atom_id res chain seq x y z
N MET A 1 -47.22 72.90 52.25
CA MET A 1 -47.90 71.78 52.97
C MET A 1 -47.30 70.50 52.44
N SER A 2 -46.27 69.99 53.13
CA SER A 2 -46.31 68.96 54.16
C SER A 2 -46.81 67.64 53.66
N PHE A 3 -45.93 66.65 53.50
CA PHE A 3 -45.63 65.63 54.46
C PHE A 3 -44.48 64.67 53.96
N LYS A 4 -43.49 64.50 54.83
CA LYS A 4 -42.42 63.49 54.70
C LYS A 4 -42.98 62.15 55.03
N PHE A 5 -42.59 61.11 54.30
CA PHE A 5 -42.57 59.69 54.79
C PHE A 5 -41.20 59.06 54.55
N ILE A 6 -40.58 58.71 55.65
CA ILE A 6 -39.36 58.02 55.78
C ILE A 6 -39.75 56.51 55.79
N SER A 7 -39.27 55.71 54.89
CA SER A 7 -39.30 54.22 55.02
C SER A 7 -37.89 53.69 55.07
N ARG A 8 -37.58 53.03 56.16
CA ARG A 8 -36.36 52.33 56.45
C ARG A 8 -36.34 51.06 55.60
N LEU A 9 -35.31 50.85 54.76
CA LEU A 9 -34.99 49.58 54.16
C LEU A 9 -34.00 48.82 55.06
N ALA A 10 -34.45 47.70 55.63
CA ALA A 10 -33.61 46.81 56.37
C ALA A 10 -32.87 45.93 55.37
N ALA A 11 -31.54 45.96 55.36
CA ALA A 11 -30.69 45.03 54.57
C ALA A 11 -30.64 43.66 55.29
N ILE A 12 -31.21 42.67 54.64
CA ILE A 12 -31.02 41.28 55.05
C ILE A 12 -29.71 40.79 54.42
N ILE A 13 -28.70 40.63 55.27
CA ILE A 13 -27.46 39.93 54.90
C ILE A 13 -27.77 38.42 54.94
N VAL A 14 -27.88 37.78 53.76
CA VAL A 14 -27.92 36.31 53.63
C VAL A 14 -26.47 35.82 53.63
N CYS A 15 -26.00 35.30 54.72
CA CYS A 15 -24.77 34.52 54.78
C CYS A 15 -25.05 33.19 54.08
N VAL A 16 -24.48 33.02 52.88
CA VAL A 16 -24.35 31.70 52.22
C VAL A 16 -23.12 31.01 52.81
N PRO A 17 -23.24 29.86 53.47
CA PRO A 17 -22.07 29.12 53.91
C PRO A 17 -21.41 28.51 52.63
N LEU A 18 -20.15 28.91 52.35
CA LEU A 18 -19.25 28.22 51.46
C LEU A 18 -18.98 26.84 52.06
N LEU A 19 -19.71 25.82 51.60
CA LEU A 19 -19.33 24.45 51.76
C LEU A 19 -18.07 24.24 50.94
N HIS A 20 -16.91 24.31 51.56
CA HIS A 20 -15.70 23.65 51.08
C HIS A 20 -15.96 22.13 51.16
N ALA A 21 -16.44 21.54 50.09
CA ALA A 21 -16.34 20.13 49.94
C ALA A 21 -14.83 19.81 49.81
N CYS A 22 -14.25 19.27 50.87
CA CYS A 22 -13.02 18.52 50.79
C CYS A 22 -13.31 17.36 49.85
N ILE A 23 -12.91 17.47 48.60
CA ILE A 23 -12.77 16.33 47.71
C ILE A 23 -11.57 15.58 48.26
N THR A 24 -11.81 14.54 49.06
CA THR A 24 -10.82 13.52 49.33
C THR A 24 -10.45 12.92 47.97
N PRO A 25 -9.17 12.79 47.62
CA PRO A 25 -8.79 12.01 46.46
C PRO A 25 -9.31 10.60 46.71
N VAL A 26 -10.24 10.16 45.92
CA VAL A 26 -10.57 8.73 45.79
C VAL A 26 -9.29 8.11 45.21
N ASP A 27 -8.78 7.07 45.86
CA ASP A 27 -7.70 6.26 45.31
C ASP A 27 -8.13 5.83 43.90
N GLN A 28 -7.58 6.50 42.85
CA GLN A 28 -7.91 6.30 41.44
C GLN A 28 -6.98 5.25 40.79
N GLU A 29 -6.35 4.38 41.54
CA GLU A 29 -5.45 3.38 40.99
C GLU A 29 -6.13 2.25 40.19
N ASP A 30 -7.48 2.16 40.13
CA ASP A 30 -8.19 1.01 39.55
C ASP A 30 -9.26 1.31 38.48
N GLU A 31 -9.43 2.55 38.01
CA GLU A 31 -10.46 2.85 37.01
C GLU A 31 -9.93 2.62 35.60
N VAL A 32 -10.03 1.37 35.10
CA VAL A 32 -9.74 1.00 33.71
C VAL A 32 -10.93 1.28 32.82
N VAL A 33 -10.78 2.21 31.85
CA VAL A 33 -11.80 2.44 30.81
C VAL A 33 -11.55 1.49 29.64
N LYS A 34 -12.60 0.77 29.22
CA LYS A 34 -12.53 -0.19 28.10
C LYS A 34 -13.37 0.28 26.94
N VAL A 35 -12.72 0.46 25.79
CA VAL A 35 -13.40 0.71 24.51
C VAL A 35 -13.35 -0.56 23.68
N LYS A 36 -14.53 -1.08 23.31
CA LYS A 36 -14.66 -2.40 22.69
C LYS A 36 -15.29 -2.31 21.31
N ASN A 37 -14.74 -3.09 20.39
CA ASN A 37 -15.45 -3.60 19.23
C ASN A 37 -15.46 -5.14 19.29
N SER A 38 -16.09 -5.83 18.35
CA SER A 38 -16.28 -7.29 18.45
C SER A 38 -14.97 -8.07 18.60
N GLY A 39 -13.94 -7.72 17.84
CA GLY A 39 -12.65 -8.44 17.82
C GLY A 39 -11.51 -7.72 18.53
N ILE A 40 -11.68 -6.46 18.98
CA ILE A 40 -10.63 -5.66 19.58
C ILE A 40 -11.12 -4.90 20.80
N THR A 41 -10.27 -4.75 21.80
CA THR A 41 -10.51 -3.90 22.98
C THR A 41 -9.27 -3.04 23.24
N LEU A 42 -9.46 -1.74 23.41
CA LEU A 42 -8.48 -0.84 24.03
C LEU A 42 -8.85 -0.65 25.51
N GLU A 43 -7.87 -0.84 26.37
CA GLU A 43 -7.99 -0.61 27.80
C GLU A 43 -7.11 0.58 28.18
N PHE A 44 -7.67 1.57 28.88
CA PHE A 44 -7.00 2.78 29.35
C PHE A 44 -6.94 2.79 30.86
N ASP A 45 -5.76 3.05 31.45
CA ASP A 45 -5.58 3.26 32.89
C ASP A 45 -5.87 4.71 33.31
N GLY A 46 -5.70 5.02 34.58
CA GLY A 46 -5.94 6.35 35.17
C GLY A 46 -5.02 7.46 34.66
N GLN A 47 -3.96 7.12 33.91
CA GLN A 47 -3.01 8.06 33.29
C GLN A 47 -3.14 8.13 31.77
N LEU A 48 -4.22 7.51 31.23
CA LEU A 48 -4.45 7.36 29.80
C LEU A 48 -3.32 6.64 29.05
N HIS A 49 -2.59 5.75 29.74
CA HIS A 49 -1.83 4.71 29.07
C HIS A 49 -2.78 3.66 28.55
N SER A 50 -2.46 3.04 27.44
CA SER A 50 -3.36 2.02 26.87
C SER A 50 -2.64 0.75 26.44
N ARG A 51 -3.44 -0.32 26.32
CA ARG A 51 -3.01 -1.59 25.74
C ARG A 51 -4.10 -2.18 24.85
N VAL A 52 -3.67 -3.02 23.91
CA VAL A 52 -4.55 -3.74 22.98
C VAL A 52 -4.80 -5.16 23.47
N SER A 53 -6.06 -5.57 23.42
CA SER A 53 -6.48 -6.96 23.52
C SER A 53 -7.28 -7.37 22.30
N ALA A 54 -7.10 -8.60 21.82
CA ALA A 54 -7.84 -9.14 20.69
C ALA A 54 -8.77 -10.27 21.16
N THR A 55 -9.99 -10.31 20.57
CA THR A 55 -10.95 -11.40 20.77
C THR A 55 -11.24 -12.03 19.40
N LEU A 56 -10.35 -12.93 18.99
CA LEU A 56 -10.48 -13.66 17.73
C LEU A 56 -10.89 -15.09 18.02
N GLY A 57 -12.16 -15.40 17.73
CA GLY A 57 -12.83 -16.62 18.20
C GLY A 57 -13.41 -16.42 19.60
N ASN A 58 -13.23 -17.39 20.51
CA ASN A 58 -13.80 -17.37 21.87
C ASN A 58 -12.81 -16.94 22.98
N GLU A 59 -11.59 -16.63 22.62
CA GLU A 59 -10.52 -16.31 23.56
C GLU A 59 -10.06 -14.85 23.40
N MET A 60 -9.95 -14.15 24.53
CA MET A 60 -9.34 -12.81 24.58
C MET A 60 -7.86 -12.95 24.89
N LYS A 61 -7.02 -12.33 24.04
CA LYS A 61 -5.56 -12.29 24.18
C LYS A 61 -5.10 -10.85 24.39
N VAL A 62 -4.38 -10.59 25.45
CA VAL A 62 -3.65 -9.33 25.66
C VAL A 62 -2.42 -9.36 24.80
N LEU A 63 -2.18 -8.31 23.98
CA LEU A 63 -1.09 -8.27 23.00
C LEU A 63 0.19 -7.65 23.56
N GLY A 64 0.08 -6.83 24.58
CA GLY A 64 1.19 -6.15 25.24
C GLY A 64 0.79 -5.42 26.50
N ASP A 65 1.75 -4.76 27.15
CA ASP A 65 1.55 -4.02 28.39
C ASP A 65 0.93 -2.63 28.15
N TYR A 66 0.49 -1.97 29.25
CA TYR A 66 0.11 -0.57 29.22
C TYR A 66 1.32 0.31 28.90
N GLN A 67 1.14 1.28 28.01
CA GLN A 67 2.15 2.28 27.65
C GLN A 67 1.49 3.58 27.21
N GLY A 68 2.25 4.68 27.23
CA GLY A 68 1.82 5.93 26.64
C GLY A 68 1.67 5.77 25.12
N SER A 69 0.44 5.45 24.66
CA SER A 69 0.19 5.18 23.26
C SER A 69 0.03 6.44 22.41
N GLU A 70 -0.35 7.56 23.03
CA GLU A 70 -0.45 8.88 22.39
C GLU A 70 0.25 9.91 23.27
N TYR A 71 1.30 10.53 22.74
CA TYR A 71 2.11 11.48 23.49
C TYR A 71 2.73 12.56 22.60
N LEU A 72 3.25 13.59 23.26
CA LEU A 72 3.99 14.69 22.62
C LEU A 72 5.44 14.71 23.09
N VAL A 73 6.33 15.19 22.22
CA VAL A 73 7.70 15.52 22.57
C VAL A 73 7.90 17.02 22.34
N THR A 74 8.37 17.72 23.37
CA THR A 74 8.68 19.15 23.25
C THR A 74 10.01 19.37 22.50
N LYS A 75 10.24 20.61 22.06
CA LYS A 75 11.53 20.98 21.44
C LYS A 75 12.73 20.83 22.39
N SER A 76 12.50 20.82 23.70
CA SER A 76 13.54 20.53 24.70
C SER A 76 13.81 19.07 24.90
N GLY A 77 13.05 18.18 24.26
CA GLY A 77 13.15 16.71 24.42
C GLY A 77 12.33 16.16 25.60
N GLU A 78 11.49 16.96 26.25
CA GLU A 78 10.59 16.50 27.30
C GLU A 78 9.46 15.65 26.70
N LEU A 79 9.26 14.45 27.24
CA LEU A 79 8.16 13.57 26.92
C LEU A 79 6.93 13.93 27.76
N ILE A 80 5.76 14.05 27.14
CA ILE A 80 4.47 14.31 27.79
C ILE A 80 3.54 13.16 27.42
N ASP A 81 3.49 12.12 28.24
CA ASP A 81 2.71 10.87 28.02
C ASP A 81 1.72 10.60 29.16
N ASP A 82 1.96 11.10 30.39
CA ASP A 82 1.09 10.96 31.54
C ASP A 82 -0.02 12.01 31.56
N PHE A 83 -1.25 11.57 31.38
CA PHE A 83 -2.44 12.42 31.41
C PHE A 83 -3.47 11.87 32.42
N MET A 84 -3.53 12.45 33.61
CA MET A 84 -4.52 12.04 34.62
C MET A 84 -5.94 12.12 34.02
N LEU A 85 -6.63 10.98 33.98
CA LEU A 85 -8.01 10.89 33.47
C LEU A 85 -8.96 11.75 34.31
N LEU A 86 -9.66 12.66 33.66
CA LEU A 86 -10.66 13.55 34.29
C LEU A 86 -12.09 13.08 34.04
N ASN A 87 -12.35 12.61 32.83
CA ASN A 87 -13.71 12.27 32.41
C ASN A 87 -13.69 11.28 31.24
N SER A 88 -14.71 10.44 31.20
CA SER A 88 -15.03 9.54 30.09
C SER A 88 -16.51 9.67 29.73
N THR A 89 -16.80 9.83 28.43
CA THR A 89 -18.17 9.88 27.91
C THR A 89 -18.31 9.00 26.69
N GLN A 90 -19.52 8.47 26.47
CA GLN A 90 -19.83 7.62 25.32
C GLN A 90 -21.14 8.08 24.68
N HIS A 91 -21.18 8.11 23.34
CA HIS A 91 -22.38 8.43 22.58
C HIS A 91 -22.38 7.75 21.22
N GLN A 92 -23.58 7.60 20.64
CA GLN A 92 -23.72 7.12 19.28
C GLN A 92 -23.28 8.18 18.27
N ILE A 93 -22.69 7.71 17.18
CA ILE A 93 -22.27 8.54 16.06
C ILE A 93 -22.70 7.92 14.73
N ASP A 94 -22.91 8.78 13.75
CA ASP A 94 -23.10 8.39 12.35
C ASP A 94 -22.03 9.08 11.48
N SER A 95 -21.40 8.33 10.61
CA SER A 95 -20.37 8.78 9.69
C SER A 95 -20.38 8.00 8.38
N ASN A 96 -19.47 8.33 7.46
CA ASN A 96 -19.28 7.55 6.24
C ASN A 96 -18.91 6.08 6.52
N LEU A 97 -18.33 5.78 7.70
CA LEU A 97 -18.00 4.42 8.12
C LEU A 97 -19.23 3.63 8.62
N GLY A 98 -20.34 4.31 8.85
CA GLY A 98 -21.61 3.77 9.32
C GLY A 98 -22.00 4.34 10.68
N SER A 99 -23.04 3.74 11.27
CA SER A 99 -23.44 4.02 12.67
C SER A 99 -22.52 3.27 13.62
N GLY A 100 -22.06 3.96 14.67
CA GLY A 100 -21.10 3.41 15.64
C GLY A 100 -21.20 4.07 17.01
N MET A 101 -20.20 3.78 17.84
CA MET A 101 -20.06 4.39 19.18
C MET A 101 -18.75 5.14 19.24
N GLN A 102 -18.79 6.36 19.78
CA GLN A 102 -17.61 7.13 20.15
C GLN A 102 -17.46 7.21 21.65
N THR A 103 -16.29 6.85 22.15
CA THR A 103 -15.86 7.10 23.53
C THR A 103 -14.88 8.25 23.50
N THR A 104 -15.15 9.27 24.31
CA THR A 104 -14.25 10.44 24.48
C THR A 104 -13.67 10.39 25.87
N LEU A 105 -12.34 10.36 25.96
CA LEU A 105 -11.57 10.40 27.20
C LEU A 105 -10.89 11.77 27.27
N VAL A 106 -10.92 12.41 28.44
CA VAL A 106 -10.26 13.70 28.68
C VAL A 106 -9.31 13.54 29.85
N GLY A 107 -8.05 13.89 29.65
CA GLY A 107 -7.03 13.88 30.67
C GLY A 107 -6.22 15.18 30.69
N VAL A 108 -5.46 15.39 31.73
CA VAL A 108 -4.60 16.57 31.90
C VAL A 108 -3.21 16.14 32.40
N ALA A 109 -2.16 16.65 31.76
CA ALA A 109 -0.78 16.49 32.19
C ALA A 109 -0.44 17.52 33.30
N SER A 110 0.61 17.24 34.07
CA SER A 110 1.07 18.09 35.17
C SER A 110 1.44 19.51 34.76
N ASN A 111 1.82 19.73 33.48
CA ASN A 111 2.15 21.04 32.91
C ASN A 111 0.94 21.82 32.39
N GLY A 112 -0.29 21.30 32.55
CA GLY A 112 -1.52 21.92 32.11
C GLY A 112 -1.88 21.68 30.63
N LEU A 113 -1.22 20.76 29.97
CA LEU A 113 -1.67 20.29 28.66
C LEU A 113 -2.85 19.32 28.83
N GLN A 114 -3.98 19.61 28.18
CA GLN A 114 -5.14 18.73 28.16
C GLN A 114 -5.09 17.85 26.92
N LYS A 115 -5.38 16.54 27.08
CA LYS A 115 -5.52 15.55 26.02
C LYS A 115 -6.99 15.14 25.93
N GLN A 116 -7.56 15.24 24.74
CA GLN A 116 -8.87 14.67 24.43
C GLN A 116 -8.66 13.56 23.41
N LEU A 117 -8.98 12.34 23.80
CA LEU A 117 -8.86 11.14 23.00
C LEU A 117 -10.27 10.69 22.58
N GLN A 118 -10.53 10.61 21.28
CA GLN A 118 -11.77 10.10 20.71
C GLN A 118 -11.49 8.72 20.08
N VAL A 119 -12.16 7.69 20.59
CA VAL A 119 -12.05 6.34 20.07
C VAL A 119 -13.41 5.92 19.52
N GLN A 120 -13.44 5.55 18.24
CA GLN A 120 -14.67 5.19 17.53
C GLN A 120 -14.66 3.70 17.18
N ALA A 121 -15.78 3.04 17.40
CA ALA A 121 -16.03 1.63 17.09
C ALA A 121 -17.21 1.52 16.13
N PHE A 122 -17.00 0.88 14.99
CA PHE A 122 -18.04 0.63 13.98
C PHE A 122 -18.23 -0.86 13.77
N PRO A 123 -19.47 -1.38 13.82
CA PRO A 123 -19.75 -2.80 13.58
C PRO A 123 -19.29 -3.32 12.20
N ASN A 124 -19.21 -2.43 11.21
CA ASN A 124 -18.71 -2.74 9.88
C ASN A 124 -17.21 -3.08 9.84
N PHE A 125 -16.46 -2.70 10.90
CA PHE A 125 -15.04 -2.94 11.07
C PHE A 125 -14.77 -3.59 12.44
N PRO A 126 -15.22 -4.83 12.65
CA PRO A 126 -15.33 -5.45 13.98
C PRO A 126 -13.98 -5.59 14.72
N ASN A 127 -12.89 -5.65 13.98
CA ASN A 127 -11.53 -5.86 14.51
C ASN A 127 -10.71 -4.55 14.57
N THR A 128 -11.35 -3.39 14.37
CA THR A 128 -10.67 -2.09 14.23
C THR A 128 -11.30 -1.04 15.13
N LEU A 129 -10.47 -0.19 15.70
CA LEU A 129 -10.86 1.03 16.39
C LEU A 129 -10.16 2.23 15.71
N PHE A 130 -10.90 3.35 15.59
CA PHE A 130 -10.41 4.57 14.97
C PHE A 130 -10.15 5.62 16.05
N ILE A 131 -9.04 6.34 15.92
CA ILE A 131 -8.53 7.18 17.00
C ILE A 131 -8.20 8.58 16.45
N ARG A 132 -8.67 9.60 17.16
CA ARG A 132 -8.28 11.01 16.97
C ARG A 132 -7.91 11.61 18.30
N VAL A 133 -6.83 12.39 18.35
CA VAL A 133 -6.36 13.05 19.55
C VAL A 133 -6.34 14.57 19.33
N THR A 134 -6.82 15.31 20.31
CA THR A 134 -6.68 16.78 20.35
C THR A 134 -5.98 17.17 21.64
N TYR A 135 -4.90 17.92 21.53
CA TYR A 135 -4.18 18.49 22.64
C TYR A 135 -4.51 19.98 22.74
N LYS A 136 -4.87 20.44 23.94
CA LYS A 136 -5.16 21.85 24.23
C LYS A 136 -4.24 22.38 25.30
N ASN A 137 -3.54 23.46 25.01
CA ASN A 137 -2.73 24.13 26.02
C ASN A 137 -3.61 24.98 26.97
N THR A 138 -3.90 24.43 28.16
CA THR A 138 -4.66 25.15 29.20
C THR A 138 -3.74 25.86 30.20
N ALA A 139 -2.42 25.78 30.04
CA ALA A 139 -1.43 26.49 30.85
C ALA A 139 -1.33 27.98 30.45
N SER A 140 -0.65 28.75 31.27
CA SER A 140 -0.40 30.20 31.02
C SER A 140 0.83 30.45 30.12
N GLN A 141 1.60 29.42 29.78
CA GLN A 141 2.81 29.51 28.98
C GLN A 141 2.67 28.75 27.67
N SER A 142 3.36 29.22 26.62
CA SER A 142 3.41 28.50 25.35
C SER A 142 4.28 27.26 25.45
N LEU A 143 3.84 26.18 24.80
CA LEU A 143 4.60 24.95 24.57
C LEU A 143 5.11 24.93 23.13
N ILE A 144 6.33 24.44 22.91
CA ILE A 144 6.83 24.20 21.56
C ILE A 144 6.97 22.70 21.40
N ILE A 145 6.12 22.12 20.60
CA ILE A 145 6.10 20.69 20.27
C ILE A 145 7.01 20.46 19.06
N SER A 146 7.82 19.42 19.08
CA SER A 146 8.65 19.02 17.96
C SER A 146 8.15 17.74 17.28
N LYS A 147 7.42 16.90 18.01
CA LYS A 147 6.95 15.61 17.52
C LYS A 147 5.72 15.16 18.32
N TRP A 148 4.85 14.39 17.67
CA TRP A 148 3.81 13.62 18.37
C TRP A 148 3.73 12.20 17.84
N VAL A 149 3.32 11.29 18.72
CA VAL A 149 3.16 9.87 18.48
C VAL A 149 1.73 9.46 18.77
N GLN A 150 1.21 8.54 17.96
CA GLN A 150 -0.08 7.91 18.12
C GLN A 150 0.05 6.40 17.93
N ASN A 151 -0.87 5.65 18.53
CA ASN A 151 -0.96 4.20 18.38
C ASN A 151 0.37 3.49 18.66
N ALA A 152 1.10 3.91 19.69
CA ALA A 152 2.29 3.20 20.12
C ALA A 152 1.88 1.92 20.86
N TYR A 153 2.05 0.77 20.19
CA TYR A 153 1.65 -0.53 20.71
C TYR A 153 2.74 -1.57 20.51
N GLN A 154 2.58 -2.68 21.20
CA GLN A 154 3.47 -3.84 21.08
C GLN A 154 2.68 -5.11 20.83
N LEU A 155 3.34 -6.05 20.16
CA LEU A 155 2.88 -7.43 20.02
C LEU A 155 3.93 -8.33 20.69
N SER A 156 3.57 -8.94 21.82
CA SER A 156 4.42 -9.90 22.53
C SER A 156 4.54 -11.19 21.73
N ALA A 157 5.71 -11.85 21.78
CA ALA A 157 5.89 -13.16 21.18
C ALA A 157 4.96 -14.21 21.82
N ALA A 158 4.62 -15.25 21.07
CA ALA A 158 3.87 -16.36 21.63
C ALA A 158 4.68 -17.04 22.76
N GLU A 159 4.01 -17.42 23.84
CA GLU A 159 4.62 -18.27 24.85
C GLU A 159 5.13 -19.55 24.18
N ASN A 160 6.38 -19.95 24.45
CA ASN A 160 7.16 -21.00 23.82
C ASN A 160 6.30 -22.24 23.43
N THR A 161 5.81 -22.28 22.22
CA THR A 161 5.38 -23.52 21.57
C THR A 161 6.60 -24.08 20.84
N GLN A 162 7.34 -24.95 21.52
CA GLN A 162 8.26 -25.84 20.83
C GLN A 162 7.44 -26.77 19.91
N HIS A 163 7.24 -26.37 18.69
CA HIS A 163 6.81 -27.30 17.64
C HIS A 163 8.01 -28.16 17.25
N THR A 164 8.13 -29.29 17.93
CA THR A 164 8.93 -30.41 17.47
C THR A 164 8.15 -31.08 16.34
N ASP A 165 8.33 -30.61 15.12
CA ASP A 165 7.94 -31.35 13.95
C ASP A 165 8.96 -32.47 13.75
N LEU A 166 8.54 -33.69 14.11
CA LEU A 166 9.39 -34.89 14.13
C LEU A 166 9.79 -35.43 12.76
N MET A 167 9.45 -34.73 11.66
CA MET A 167 9.67 -35.20 10.30
C MET A 167 10.71 -34.43 9.46
N THR A 168 11.28 -33.35 9.95
CA THR A 168 12.37 -32.68 9.24
C THR A 168 13.51 -32.29 10.17
N ALA A 169 14.62 -33.03 10.11
CA ALA A 169 15.85 -32.80 10.86
C ALA A 169 16.66 -31.58 10.36
N MET A 170 16.01 -30.54 9.87
CA MET A 170 16.56 -29.20 9.63
C MET A 170 15.62 -28.18 10.26
N THR A 171 15.87 -27.85 11.53
CA THR A 171 15.23 -26.76 12.24
C THR A 171 15.70 -25.42 11.67
N ARG A 172 15.01 -24.90 10.63
CA ARG A 172 14.87 -23.46 10.50
C ARG A 172 13.90 -23.05 11.59
N SER A 173 14.36 -22.32 12.61
CA SER A 173 13.46 -21.72 13.60
C SER A 173 12.52 -20.78 12.85
N GLU A 174 11.20 -21.00 12.96
CA GLU A 174 10.20 -20.04 12.46
C GLU A 174 10.51 -18.67 13.11
N PRO A 175 10.39 -17.54 12.38
CA PRO A 175 10.56 -16.23 12.97
C PRO A 175 9.48 -15.98 14.03
N ASP A 176 9.81 -15.19 15.07
CA ASP A 176 8.82 -14.80 16.09
C ASP A 176 7.72 -13.92 15.45
N PHE A 177 8.11 -13.05 14.52
CA PHE A 177 7.23 -12.08 13.85
C PHE A 177 7.57 -11.91 12.37
N TRP A 178 6.54 -11.56 11.60
CA TRP A 178 6.62 -10.96 10.26
C TRP A 178 6.12 -9.52 10.31
N SER A 179 6.49 -8.72 9.32
CA SER A 179 6.02 -7.35 9.19
C SER A 179 5.74 -7.00 7.73
N TYR A 180 4.67 -6.23 7.52
CA TYR A 180 4.42 -5.50 6.28
C TYR A 180 4.97 -4.07 6.43
N GLN A 181 5.77 -3.65 5.45
CA GLN A 181 6.41 -2.34 5.42
C GLN A 181 5.67 -1.46 4.43
N GLY A 182 4.83 -0.56 4.92
CA GLY A 182 4.02 0.33 4.08
C GLY A 182 4.83 1.30 3.22
N ALA A 183 6.05 1.68 3.65
CA ALA A 183 6.93 2.62 2.95
C ALA A 183 8.17 1.95 2.37
N SER A 184 8.71 2.52 1.31
CA SER A 184 10.00 2.15 0.75
C SER A 184 11.15 2.84 1.50
N PHE A 185 12.25 2.12 1.70
CA PHE A 185 13.49 2.65 2.29
C PHE A 185 14.75 2.22 1.51
N ALA A 186 14.56 1.35 0.53
CA ALA A 186 15.59 0.88 -0.38
C ALA A 186 14.92 0.43 -1.69
N ASP A 187 15.66 0.54 -2.79
CA ASP A 187 15.22 0.04 -4.09
C ASP A 187 14.87 -1.45 -4.03
N ARG A 188 13.75 -1.83 -4.64
CA ARG A 188 13.33 -3.22 -4.90
C ARG A 188 13.33 -4.14 -3.68
N ARG A 189 13.13 -3.60 -2.48
CA ARG A 189 13.04 -4.38 -1.25
C ARG A 189 11.78 -5.26 -1.24
N ASP A 190 11.81 -6.31 -0.41
CA ASP A 190 10.60 -7.02 -0.05
C ASP A 190 9.72 -6.12 0.85
N TRP A 191 8.44 -6.02 0.53
CA TRP A 191 7.48 -5.22 1.32
C TRP A 191 6.99 -5.95 2.55
N VAL A 192 7.21 -7.26 2.58
CA VAL A 192 6.89 -8.17 3.68
C VAL A 192 8.16 -8.95 4.03
N MET A 193 8.50 -8.99 5.30
CA MET A 193 9.72 -9.66 5.75
C MET A 193 9.59 -10.21 7.17
N PRO A 194 10.34 -11.28 7.50
CA PRO A 194 10.44 -11.74 8.86
C PRO A 194 11.29 -10.76 9.69
N LEU A 195 10.85 -10.44 10.90
CA LEU A 195 11.63 -9.60 11.80
C LEU A 195 12.73 -10.42 12.48
N GLN A 196 13.93 -9.84 12.49
CA GLN A 196 15.05 -10.39 13.22
C GLN A 196 15.31 -9.53 14.49
N PRO A 197 15.76 -10.12 15.62
CA PRO A 197 16.18 -9.32 16.76
C PRO A 197 17.19 -8.24 16.36
N GLY A 198 16.96 -7.01 16.79
CA GLY A 198 17.72 -5.82 16.37
C GLY A 198 17.16 -5.10 15.15
N TYR A 199 16.01 -5.55 14.62
CA TYR A 199 15.35 -4.85 13.52
C TYR A 199 14.81 -3.49 13.97
N GLU A 200 15.11 -2.46 13.19
CA GLU A 200 14.60 -1.10 13.36
C GLU A 200 14.42 -0.46 11.98
N GLN A 201 13.22 -0.01 11.68
CA GLN A 201 12.92 0.64 10.41
C GLN A 201 11.90 1.76 10.60
N GLN A 202 12.22 2.94 10.07
CA GLN A 202 11.42 4.15 10.21
C GLN A 202 10.11 4.14 9.41
N ASN A 203 10.09 3.55 8.21
CA ASN A 203 8.94 3.54 7.29
C ASN A 203 8.36 4.94 7.05
N TYR A 204 9.21 5.87 6.60
CA TYR A 204 8.82 7.26 6.36
C TYR A 204 8.00 7.38 5.06
N MET A 205 6.83 8.02 5.13
CA MET A 205 5.92 8.23 4.00
C MET A 205 6.28 9.46 3.15
N GLY A 206 7.32 10.19 3.50
CA GLY A 206 7.88 11.27 2.70
C GLY A 206 9.02 10.77 1.81
N MET A 207 9.54 11.68 0.98
CA MET A 207 10.73 11.42 0.19
C MET A 207 11.98 11.50 1.06
N ASN A 208 12.83 10.49 1.02
CA ASN A 208 14.15 10.49 1.66
C ASN A 208 15.24 11.07 0.75
N ALA A 209 16.51 11.03 1.20
CA ALA A 209 17.63 11.62 0.44
C ALA A 209 17.96 10.89 -0.88
N THR A 210 17.44 9.65 -1.05
CA THR A 210 17.74 8.78 -2.19
C THR A 210 16.50 8.47 -3.03
N ASP A 211 15.47 9.31 -3.00
CA ASP A 211 14.21 9.16 -3.72
C ASP A 211 13.33 7.98 -3.29
N TYR A 212 13.73 7.25 -2.24
CA TYR A 212 12.87 6.25 -1.62
C TYR A 212 11.94 6.90 -0.60
N GLY A 213 10.78 6.33 -0.42
CA GLY A 213 9.81 6.80 0.54
C GLY A 213 8.39 6.74 -0.02
N SER A 214 7.46 7.34 0.73
CA SER A 214 6.04 7.22 0.44
C SER A 214 5.55 5.76 0.50
N GLY A 215 4.33 5.52 0.14
CA GLY A 215 3.73 4.18 0.14
C GLY A 215 2.33 4.14 0.72
N THR A 216 1.95 2.96 1.22
CA THR A 216 0.68 2.76 1.92
C THR A 216 0.82 3.13 3.39
N ALA A 217 -0.04 4.01 3.87
CA ALA A 217 0.00 4.55 5.23
C ALA A 217 -0.43 3.53 6.30
N VAL A 218 0.20 2.36 6.31
CA VAL A 218 -0.07 1.20 7.17
C VAL A 218 1.25 0.53 7.56
N ALA A 219 1.38 0.17 8.83
CA ALA A 219 2.35 -0.81 9.30
C ALA A 219 1.63 -1.96 9.98
N ASP A 220 2.11 -3.17 9.76
CA ASP A 220 1.52 -4.40 10.29
C ASP A 220 2.61 -5.35 10.77
N ILE A 221 2.41 -5.92 11.94
CA ILE A 221 3.25 -6.98 12.49
C ILE A 221 2.36 -8.15 12.90
N TRP A 222 2.79 -9.37 12.59
CA TRP A 222 2.02 -10.55 12.99
C TRP A 222 2.92 -11.71 13.38
N ARG A 223 2.38 -12.56 14.21
CA ARG A 223 2.86 -13.89 14.54
C ARG A 223 1.84 -14.94 14.07
N LYS A 224 2.10 -16.20 14.23
CA LYS A 224 1.32 -17.31 13.65
C LYS A 224 -0.20 -17.27 13.96
N ASP A 225 -0.59 -16.75 15.10
CA ASP A 225 -1.97 -16.79 15.58
C ASP A 225 -2.69 -15.43 15.56
N ILE A 226 -1.93 -14.33 15.49
CA ILE A 226 -2.50 -12.97 15.59
C ILE A 226 -1.58 -11.93 14.98
N GLY A 227 -2.17 -10.86 14.44
CA GLY A 227 -1.50 -9.66 13.97
C GLY A 227 -2.08 -8.40 14.57
N LEU A 228 -1.26 -7.36 14.54
CA LEU A 228 -1.53 -6.02 15.03
C LEU A 228 -1.09 -5.00 13.98
N ALA A 229 -1.99 -4.15 13.55
CA ALA A 229 -1.75 -3.13 12.53
C ALA A 229 -2.19 -1.75 12.98
N ILE A 230 -1.48 -0.75 12.48
CA ILE A 230 -1.80 0.67 12.65
C ILE A 230 -1.67 1.41 11.32
N GLY A 231 -2.23 2.61 11.26
CA GLY A 231 -2.08 3.50 10.11
C GLY A 231 -2.89 4.77 10.27
N HIS A 232 -2.81 5.67 9.29
CA HIS A 232 -3.69 6.81 9.20
C HIS A 232 -4.71 6.67 8.07
N ILE A 233 -5.84 7.36 8.20
CA ILE A 233 -6.94 7.34 7.24
C ILE A 233 -7.29 8.74 6.72
N ASP A 234 -6.34 9.66 6.71
CA ASP A 234 -6.49 10.94 6.03
C ASP A 234 -6.57 10.74 4.51
N LEU A 235 -7.32 11.59 3.83
CA LEU A 235 -7.57 11.44 2.39
C LEU A 235 -6.41 11.93 1.51
N ASP A 236 -5.52 12.74 2.09
CA ASP A 236 -4.32 13.22 1.42
C ASP A 236 -3.07 12.50 1.94
N PRO A 237 -2.04 12.35 1.13
CA PRO A 237 -0.73 11.88 1.59
C PRO A 237 -0.18 12.80 2.70
N LYS A 238 0.48 12.23 3.70
CA LYS A 238 1.08 12.99 4.80
C LYS A 238 2.54 12.60 5.02
N LEU A 239 3.36 13.58 5.44
CA LEU A 239 4.72 13.32 5.89
C LEU A 239 4.68 12.73 7.29
N VAL A 240 4.68 11.42 7.37
CA VAL A 240 4.48 10.65 8.61
C VAL A 240 5.36 9.40 8.58
N SER A 241 5.72 8.87 9.74
CA SER A 241 6.47 7.62 9.87
C SER A 241 5.63 6.56 10.58
N PHE A 242 5.92 5.30 10.26
CA PHE A 242 5.35 4.12 10.93
C PHE A 242 6.49 3.22 11.42
N PRO A 243 7.30 3.65 12.40
CA PRO A 243 8.43 2.86 12.89
C PRO A 243 8.01 1.48 13.33
N VAL A 244 8.80 0.48 12.92
CA VAL A 244 8.69 -0.91 13.39
C VAL A 244 10.02 -1.30 13.98
N THR A 245 10.01 -1.81 15.22
CA THR A 245 11.21 -2.26 15.92
C THR A 245 11.02 -3.63 16.56
N TYR A 246 12.07 -4.43 16.53
CA TYR A 246 12.17 -5.68 17.28
C TYR A 246 13.53 -5.70 17.99
N PRO A 247 13.60 -5.27 19.28
CA PRO A 247 14.87 -5.11 20.00
C PRO A 247 15.69 -6.39 20.12
N ALA A 248 17.02 -6.26 20.04
CA ALA A 248 18.00 -7.36 20.16
C ALA A 248 18.40 -7.68 21.62
N ASN A 249 17.64 -7.28 22.63
CA ASN A 249 18.10 -7.27 24.00
C ASN A 249 18.14 -8.68 24.62
N GLU A 250 19.33 -9.20 24.90
CA GLU A 250 19.55 -10.47 25.62
C GLU A 250 19.02 -10.46 27.07
N HIS A 251 18.68 -9.29 27.62
CA HIS A 251 18.20 -9.09 28.99
C HIS A 251 16.71 -8.90 29.12
N ILE A 252 15.96 -8.83 27.99
CA ILE A 252 14.50 -8.75 28.03
C ILE A 252 13.94 -10.15 28.16
N THR A 253 13.21 -10.40 29.24
CA THR A 253 12.54 -11.69 29.51
C THR A 253 11.36 -11.96 28.58
N GLU A 254 10.78 -10.91 27.97
CA GLU A 254 9.65 -11.00 27.07
C GLU A 254 10.01 -10.35 25.74
N LYS A 255 10.03 -11.16 24.67
CA LYS A 255 10.23 -10.69 23.31
C LYS A 255 8.97 -10.01 22.81
N ALA A 256 9.08 -8.80 22.27
CA ALA A 256 7.99 -8.07 21.64
C ALA A 256 8.47 -7.26 20.46
N ALA A 257 7.64 -7.14 19.44
CA ALA A 257 7.79 -6.18 18.36
C ALA A 257 6.90 -4.95 18.63
N TYR A 258 7.35 -3.78 18.22
CA TYR A 258 6.71 -2.48 18.47
C TYR A 258 6.43 -1.77 17.18
N LEU A 259 5.33 -1.01 17.17
CA LEU A 259 4.96 -0.12 16.06
C LEU A 259 4.24 1.12 16.60
N HIS A 260 4.36 2.24 15.89
CA HIS A 260 3.63 3.46 16.19
C HIS A 260 3.51 4.37 14.96
N VAL A 261 2.64 5.37 15.04
CA VAL A 261 2.54 6.47 14.07
C VAL A 261 3.28 7.66 14.65
N GLU A 262 4.24 8.22 13.90
CA GLU A 262 5.06 9.34 14.33
C GLU A 262 5.01 10.47 13.31
N LEU A 263 4.80 11.71 13.77
CA LEU A 263 4.83 12.90 12.94
C LEU A 263 5.77 13.95 13.55
N GLU A 264 6.82 14.31 12.81
CA GLU A 264 7.78 15.33 13.17
C GLU A 264 7.39 16.68 12.55
N LYS A 265 6.94 17.59 13.38
CA LYS A 265 6.63 18.97 12.96
C LYS A 265 6.74 19.92 14.17
N THR A 266 7.47 21.02 13.99
CA THR A 266 7.54 22.03 15.05
C THR A 266 6.27 22.87 15.06
N VAL A 267 5.51 22.79 16.17
CA VAL A 267 4.29 23.55 16.41
C VAL A 267 4.40 24.30 17.72
N LYS A 268 4.06 25.61 17.70
CA LYS A 268 3.95 26.42 18.91
C LYS A 268 2.49 26.45 19.34
N LEU A 269 2.21 25.94 20.54
CA LEU A 269 0.91 26.01 21.18
C LEU A 269 0.91 27.14 22.21
N ALA A 270 0.33 28.29 21.89
CA ALA A 270 0.08 29.37 22.84
C ALA A 270 -1.01 28.95 23.84
N PRO A 271 -1.18 29.69 24.98
CA PRO A 271 -2.30 29.44 25.88
C PRO A 271 -3.64 29.47 25.15
N GLY A 272 -4.40 28.41 25.25
CA GLY A 272 -5.70 28.22 24.58
C GLY A 272 -5.65 27.58 23.21
N ASP A 273 -4.47 27.44 22.56
CA ASP A 273 -4.34 26.81 21.27
C ASP A 273 -4.55 25.28 21.35
N GLU A 274 -5.00 24.72 20.22
CA GLU A 274 -5.25 23.29 20.07
C GLU A 274 -4.40 22.70 18.92
N LEU A 275 -3.94 21.47 19.09
CA LEU A 275 -3.31 20.61 18.09
C LEU A 275 -4.15 19.36 17.94
N THR A 276 -4.81 19.20 16.79
CA THR A 276 -5.48 17.94 16.43
C THR A 276 -4.55 17.11 15.55
N THR A 277 -4.41 15.84 15.90
CA THR A 277 -3.54 14.89 15.20
C THR A 277 -4.26 14.23 14.02
N LEU A 278 -3.55 13.33 13.34
CA LEU A 278 -4.13 12.53 12.24
C LEU A 278 -5.26 11.63 12.74
N ASP A 279 -6.19 11.33 11.84
CA ASP A 279 -7.14 10.23 12.03
C ASP A 279 -6.41 8.90 11.81
N THR A 280 -6.28 8.11 12.87
CA THR A 280 -5.55 6.84 12.84
C THR A 280 -6.48 5.66 13.13
N PHE A 281 -5.96 4.47 12.94
CA PHE A 281 -6.64 3.23 13.37
C PHE A 281 -5.65 2.29 14.05
N VAL A 282 -6.19 1.41 14.89
CA VAL A 282 -5.54 0.19 15.35
C VAL A 282 -6.44 -1.00 15.02
N SER A 283 -5.86 -2.06 14.46
CA SER A 283 -6.59 -3.24 14.02
C SER A 283 -5.87 -4.52 14.43
N VAL A 284 -6.66 -5.57 14.68
CA VAL A 284 -6.17 -6.92 14.95
C VAL A 284 -6.69 -7.88 13.92
N HIS A 285 -5.91 -8.91 13.59
CA HIS A 285 -6.32 -9.89 12.58
C HIS A 285 -5.73 -11.28 12.86
N GLN A 286 -6.25 -12.28 12.17
CA GLN A 286 -5.64 -13.60 12.07
C GLN A 286 -4.90 -13.71 10.74
N LYS A 287 -3.88 -14.60 10.70
CA LYS A 287 -3.00 -14.79 9.53
C LYS A 287 -2.15 -13.56 9.26
N ASP A 288 -2.00 -13.17 7.98
CA ASP A 288 -1.08 -12.12 7.57
C ASP A 288 -1.76 -10.77 7.28
N TYR A 289 -0.96 -9.81 6.93
CA TYR A 289 -1.28 -8.41 6.63
C TYR A 289 -2.37 -8.19 5.56
N TYR A 290 -2.71 -9.19 4.76
CA TYR A 290 -3.73 -9.05 3.70
C TYR A 290 -5.10 -8.63 4.25
N ALA A 291 -5.47 -9.16 5.42
CA ALA A 291 -6.70 -8.77 6.11
C ALA A 291 -6.72 -7.27 6.45
N THR A 292 -5.59 -6.73 6.91
CA THR A 292 -5.43 -5.31 7.21
C THR A 292 -5.54 -4.45 5.94
N LEU A 293 -4.87 -4.83 4.86
CA LEU A 293 -4.91 -4.05 3.61
C LEU A 293 -6.32 -4.01 3.00
N LYS A 294 -7.03 -5.13 3.04
CA LYS A 294 -8.43 -5.20 2.62
C LYS A 294 -9.33 -4.32 3.50
N MET A 295 -9.15 -4.35 4.81
CA MET A 295 -9.86 -3.46 5.74
C MET A 295 -9.56 -1.99 5.42
N TYR A 296 -8.27 -1.64 5.24
CA TYR A 296 -7.81 -0.28 4.91
C TYR A 296 -8.44 0.23 3.62
N ARG A 297 -8.38 -0.54 2.52
CA ARG A 297 -9.06 -0.23 1.26
C ARG A 297 -10.55 0.07 1.47
N ASN A 298 -11.25 -0.77 2.25
CA ASN A 298 -12.68 -0.60 2.50
C ASN A 298 -12.99 0.66 3.31
N VAL A 299 -12.14 1.02 4.28
CA VAL A 299 -12.25 2.27 5.03
C VAL A 299 -12.06 3.47 4.11
N MET A 300 -11.00 3.47 3.31
CA MET A 300 -10.67 4.58 2.42
C MET A 300 -11.72 4.74 1.31
N ALA A 301 -12.28 3.65 0.79
CA ALA A 301 -13.39 3.70 -0.17
C ALA A 301 -14.65 4.35 0.44
N LYS A 302 -15.00 4.03 1.70
CA LYS A 302 -16.12 4.70 2.41
C LYS A 302 -15.86 6.17 2.68
N LYS A 303 -14.60 6.59 2.76
CA LYS A 303 -14.20 7.99 2.88
C LYS A 303 -14.13 8.73 1.53
N GLY A 304 -14.24 8.00 0.40
CA GLY A 304 -14.31 8.59 -0.94
C GLY A 304 -13.14 8.26 -1.87
N LEU A 305 -12.10 7.56 -1.41
CA LEU A 305 -11.01 7.05 -2.27
C LEU A 305 -11.41 5.69 -2.85
N VAL A 306 -12.04 5.73 -4.03
CA VAL A 306 -12.53 4.54 -4.74
C VAL A 306 -11.58 4.24 -5.90
N MET A 307 -11.18 2.98 -6.05
CA MET A 307 -10.32 2.53 -7.15
C MET A 307 -10.99 2.76 -8.50
N ALA A 308 -10.18 3.03 -9.52
CA ALA A 308 -10.60 3.24 -10.89
C ALA A 308 -11.38 2.05 -11.45
N ASP A 309 -12.28 2.32 -12.40
CA ASP A 309 -12.89 1.28 -13.25
C ASP A 309 -11.82 0.68 -14.15
N VAL A 310 -11.93 -0.63 -14.40
CA VAL A 310 -10.92 -1.41 -15.12
C VAL A 310 -11.49 -1.85 -16.46
N PRO A 311 -10.91 -1.43 -17.61
CA PRO A 311 -11.29 -1.91 -18.92
C PRO A 311 -10.81 -3.37 -19.10
N ASP A 312 -11.51 -4.12 -19.95
CA ASP A 312 -11.16 -5.51 -20.28
C ASP A 312 -9.73 -5.66 -20.82
N SER A 313 -9.26 -4.66 -21.54
CA SER A 313 -7.92 -4.59 -22.11
C SER A 313 -6.79 -4.54 -21.08
N ALA A 314 -7.07 -4.10 -19.85
CA ALA A 314 -6.09 -4.12 -18.75
C ALA A 314 -5.69 -5.53 -18.30
N TYR A 315 -6.43 -6.56 -18.70
CA TYR A 315 -6.11 -7.96 -18.40
C TYR A 315 -5.40 -8.68 -19.54
N GLU A 316 -5.18 -8.02 -20.66
CA GLU A 316 -4.56 -8.62 -21.84
C GLU A 316 -3.03 -8.68 -21.70
N PRO A 317 -2.37 -9.73 -22.22
CA PRO A 317 -0.92 -9.92 -22.04
C PRO A 317 -0.11 -8.92 -22.88
N ILE A 318 1.07 -8.57 -22.36
CA ILE A 318 1.85 -7.40 -22.77
C ILE A 318 3.22 -7.82 -23.33
N TRP A 319 3.59 -7.27 -24.49
CA TRP A 319 4.97 -7.21 -24.94
C TRP A 319 5.53 -5.80 -24.75
N CYS A 320 6.73 -5.67 -24.19
CA CYS A 320 7.42 -4.41 -23.94
C CYS A 320 8.71 -4.33 -24.76
N ALA A 321 8.90 -3.21 -25.47
CA ALA A 321 10.08 -2.99 -26.31
C ALA A 321 11.39 -2.76 -25.49
N TRP A 322 11.31 -2.66 -24.16
CA TRP A 322 12.49 -2.48 -23.29
C TRP A 322 13.55 -3.59 -23.44
N GLY A 323 13.26 -4.69 -24.10
CA GLY A 323 14.27 -5.67 -24.49
C GLY A 323 15.32 -5.16 -25.46
N TYR A 324 14.99 -4.12 -26.22
CA TYR A 324 15.89 -3.40 -27.11
C TYR A 324 16.59 -2.19 -26.46
N GLU A 325 16.21 -1.85 -25.24
CA GLU A 325 16.63 -0.67 -24.49
C GLU A 325 16.43 0.64 -25.28
N ARG A 326 17.17 1.71 -24.95
CA ARG A 326 17.00 3.05 -25.55
C ARG A 326 17.47 3.13 -27.01
N ASP A 327 18.38 2.25 -27.42
CA ASP A 327 19.00 2.27 -28.76
C ASP A 327 18.20 1.48 -29.82
N PHE A 328 16.92 1.28 -29.61
CA PHE A 328 16.05 0.59 -30.57
C PHE A 328 15.90 1.34 -31.88
N SER A 329 15.69 0.58 -32.95
CA SER A 329 15.15 1.08 -34.21
C SER A 329 13.68 0.67 -34.39
N PHE A 330 12.93 1.41 -35.20
CA PHE A 330 11.55 1.02 -35.50
C PHE A 330 11.45 -0.32 -36.21
N ASP A 331 12.38 -0.59 -37.12
CA ASP A 331 12.42 -1.85 -37.85
C ASP A 331 12.54 -3.05 -36.87
N GLU A 332 13.35 -2.94 -35.82
CA GLU A 332 13.48 -3.96 -34.78
C GLU A 332 12.16 -4.19 -34.04
N ILE A 333 11.48 -3.12 -33.62
CA ILE A 333 10.20 -3.21 -32.95
C ILE A 333 9.15 -3.80 -33.90
N LEU A 334 8.98 -3.23 -35.08
CA LEU A 334 7.96 -3.66 -36.05
C LEU A 334 8.14 -5.12 -36.50
N GLN A 335 9.39 -5.60 -36.64
CA GLN A 335 9.68 -7.00 -36.96
C GLN A 335 9.30 -7.95 -35.81
N THR A 336 9.25 -7.47 -34.57
CA THR A 336 8.87 -8.28 -33.41
C THR A 336 7.37 -8.45 -33.25
N LEU A 337 6.56 -7.48 -33.69
CA LEU A 337 5.11 -7.47 -33.50
C LEU A 337 4.38 -8.71 -34.02
N PRO A 338 4.70 -9.27 -35.23
CA PRO A 338 4.05 -10.48 -35.70
C PRO A 338 4.29 -11.69 -34.76
N LYS A 339 5.50 -11.80 -34.18
CA LYS A 339 5.83 -12.86 -33.24
C LYS A 339 5.11 -12.64 -31.90
N ALA A 340 5.02 -11.41 -31.41
CA ALA A 340 4.24 -11.08 -30.24
C ALA A 340 2.76 -11.50 -30.42
N LYS A 341 2.17 -11.17 -31.57
CA LYS A 341 0.79 -11.58 -31.87
C LYS A 341 0.62 -13.09 -32.01
N GLU A 342 1.57 -13.77 -32.65
CA GLU A 342 1.57 -15.25 -32.77
C GLU A 342 1.62 -15.94 -31.39
N LEU A 343 2.33 -15.38 -30.43
CA LEU A 343 2.37 -15.85 -29.04
C LEU A 343 1.09 -15.54 -28.26
N GLY A 344 0.20 -14.73 -28.80
CA GLY A 344 -1.07 -14.37 -28.17
C GLY A 344 -1.00 -13.15 -27.27
N LEU A 345 0.02 -12.31 -27.44
CA LEU A 345 0.12 -11.00 -26.79
C LEU A 345 -0.83 -10.00 -27.47
N GLU A 346 -1.32 -9.04 -26.71
CA GLU A 346 -2.34 -8.06 -27.17
C GLU A 346 -1.86 -6.61 -27.07
N TRP A 347 -0.83 -6.31 -26.27
CA TRP A 347 -0.24 -4.99 -26.13
C TRP A 347 1.20 -4.97 -26.64
N ALA A 348 1.58 -3.83 -27.25
CA ALA A 348 2.95 -3.44 -27.53
C ALA A 348 3.25 -2.12 -26.83
N VAL A 349 4.24 -2.13 -25.94
CA VAL A 349 4.69 -0.96 -25.20
C VAL A 349 5.92 -0.39 -25.87
N LEU A 350 5.87 0.85 -26.37
CA LEU A 350 7.06 1.64 -26.68
C LEU A 350 7.61 2.18 -25.36
N ASP A 351 8.72 1.64 -24.93
CA ASP A 351 9.37 2.00 -23.66
C ASP A 351 10.28 3.24 -23.81
N ASP A 352 11.07 3.55 -22.80
CA ASP A 352 12.01 4.67 -22.75
C ASP A 352 12.96 4.72 -23.95
N GLY A 353 13.31 5.93 -24.39
CA GLY A 353 14.26 6.18 -25.50
C GLY A 353 13.62 6.73 -26.78
N TRP A 354 12.33 7.06 -26.78
CA TRP A 354 11.66 7.74 -27.89
C TRP A 354 11.85 9.27 -27.86
N GLN A 355 12.11 9.82 -26.69
CA GLN A 355 12.26 11.24 -26.41
C GLN A 355 13.73 11.70 -26.44
N THR A 356 13.94 13.01 -26.59
CA THR A 356 15.27 13.63 -26.51
C THR A 356 15.76 13.78 -25.08
N ALA A 357 14.86 14.10 -24.14
CA ALA A 357 15.13 14.28 -22.71
C ALA A 357 13.83 14.26 -21.91
N GLU A 358 13.91 13.92 -20.63
CA GLU A 358 12.83 14.10 -19.66
C GLU A 358 12.57 15.60 -19.47
N GLY A 359 11.28 15.96 -19.46
CA GLY A 359 10.84 17.35 -19.36
C GLY A 359 10.43 17.95 -20.69
N ASP A 360 11.30 17.95 -21.69
CA ASP A 360 10.99 18.46 -23.03
C ASP A 360 10.04 17.54 -23.79
N TRP A 361 10.26 16.23 -23.67
CA TRP A 361 9.41 15.21 -24.31
C TRP A 361 9.27 15.40 -25.82
N TYR A 362 10.31 15.96 -26.46
CA TYR A 362 10.40 16.04 -27.92
C TYR A 362 10.77 14.68 -28.48
N LEU A 363 10.24 14.37 -29.64
CA LEU A 363 10.60 13.16 -30.37
C LEU A 363 12.08 13.22 -30.78
N ASP A 364 12.81 12.12 -30.59
CA ASP A 364 14.18 12.00 -31.06
C ASP A 364 14.23 12.13 -32.61
N PRO A 365 14.87 13.15 -33.18
CA PRO A 365 14.86 13.39 -34.62
C PRO A 365 15.62 12.33 -35.44
N GLU A 366 16.50 11.51 -34.79
CA GLU A 366 17.14 10.39 -35.47
C GLU A 366 16.16 9.24 -35.67
N LYS A 367 15.21 9.03 -34.75
CA LYS A 367 14.17 8.00 -34.82
C LYS A 367 12.92 8.51 -35.53
N PHE A 368 12.56 9.78 -35.38
CA PHE A 368 11.35 10.41 -35.90
C PHE A 368 11.68 11.62 -36.78
N PRO A 369 12.33 11.45 -37.93
CA PRO A 369 12.78 12.57 -38.76
C PRO A 369 11.63 13.47 -39.29
N ASN A 370 10.41 12.99 -39.39
CA ASN A 370 9.24 13.77 -39.76
C ASN A 370 8.35 14.11 -38.55
N GLY A 371 8.87 13.94 -37.30
CA GLY A 371 8.18 14.29 -36.05
C GLY A 371 6.90 13.51 -35.80
N ASP A 372 5.83 14.22 -35.44
CA ASP A 372 4.56 13.61 -35.03
C ASP A 372 3.95 12.68 -36.10
N ALA A 373 4.22 12.92 -37.38
CA ALA A 373 3.74 12.07 -38.45
C ALA A 373 4.36 10.65 -38.41
N ASP A 374 5.64 10.54 -38.07
CA ASP A 374 6.30 9.25 -37.91
C ASP A 374 5.77 8.51 -36.68
N MET A 375 5.56 9.22 -35.56
CA MET A 375 4.98 8.62 -34.36
C MET A 375 3.57 8.10 -34.62
N GLN A 376 2.72 8.87 -35.32
CA GLN A 376 1.37 8.44 -35.70
C GLN A 376 1.40 7.21 -36.63
N ALA A 377 2.32 7.19 -37.60
CA ALA A 377 2.49 6.03 -38.48
C ALA A 377 2.93 4.79 -37.71
N PHE A 378 3.87 4.95 -36.76
CA PHE A 378 4.33 3.85 -35.91
C PHE A 378 3.19 3.26 -35.05
N VAL A 379 2.35 4.10 -34.45
CA VAL A 379 1.18 3.65 -33.68
C VAL A 379 0.17 2.90 -34.58
N GLU A 380 -0.04 3.38 -35.81
CA GLU A 380 -0.91 2.71 -36.78
C GLU A 380 -0.35 1.35 -37.23
N ASP A 381 0.98 1.23 -37.37
CA ASP A 381 1.64 -0.03 -37.70
C ASP A 381 1.47 -1.07 -36.55
N ILE A 382 1.59 -0.64 -35.29
CA ILE A 382 1.27 -1.50 -34.12
C ILE A 382 -0.18 -2.00 -34.20
N LYS A 383 -1.12 -1.09 -34.43
CA LYS A 383 -2.56 -1.43 -34.55
C LYS A 383 -2.84 -2.34 -35.73
N SER A 384 -2.19 -2.09 -36.86
CA SER A 384 -2.28 -2.93 -38.06
C SER A 384 -1.72 -4.34 -37.87
N ALA A 385 -0.75 -4.52 -36.96
CA ALA A 385 -0.28 -5.82 -36.50
C ALA A 385 -1.28 -6.54 -35.57
N GLY A 386 -2.38 -5.89 -35.21
CA GLY A 386 -3.43 -6.41 -34.32
C GLY A 386 -3.11 -6.30 -32.85
N LEU A 387 -2.22 -5.38 -32.46
CA LEU A 387 -1.85 -5.08 -31.07
C LEU A 387 -2.35 -3.70 -30.67
N LYS A 388 -2.52 -3.46 -29.38
CA LYS A 388 -2.78 -2.14 -28.81
C LYS A 388 -1.46 -1.46 -28.48
N ALA A 389 -1.38 -0.14 -28.62
CA ALA A 389 -0.19 0.65 -28.39
C ALA A 389 -0.22 1.32 -27.02
N LYS A 390 0.83 1.13 -26.22
CA LYS A 390 1.07 1.80 -24.94
C LYS A 390 2.41 2.56 -25.00
N LEU A 391 2.48 3.76 -24.38
CA LEU A 391 3.67 4.60 -24.39
C LEU A 391 4.24 4.74 -22.97
N TRP A 392 5.55 4.59 -22.83
CA TRP A 392 6.29 4.93 -21.62
C TRP A 392 6.41 6.46 -21.45
N TRP A 393 6.30 6.93 -20.22
CA TRP A 393 6.40 8.33 -19.86
C TRP A 393 6.79 8.50 -18.39
N ALA A 394 7.65 9.47 -18.08
CA ALA A 394 8.13 9.76 -16.73
C ALA A 394 7.87 11.24 -16.33
N PRO A 395 6.62 11.61 -16.03
CA PRO A 395 6.30 12.99 -15.63
C PRO A 395 7.01 13.37 -14.31
N LEU A 396 7.06 14.66 -14.02
CA LEU A 396 7.68 15.26 -12.83
C LEU A 396 9.23 15.17 -12.80
N ALA A 397 9.87 14.60 -13.81
CA ALA A 397 11.30 14.67 -14.02
C ALA A 397 11.62 15.66 -15.17
N VAL A 398 12.70 16.41 -15.02
CA VAL A 398 13.20 17.32 -16.04
C VAL A 398 14.74 17.35 -16.04
N ASP A 399 15.34 17.08 -17.19
CA ASP A 399 16.79 17.00 -17.32
C ASP A 399 17.47 18.37 -17.36
N PRO A 400 18.69 18.51 -16.81
CA PRO A 400 19.49 19.72 -16.96
C PRO A 400 19.75 20.06 -18.42
N GLY A 401 19.56 21.34 -18.77
CA GLY A 401 19.83 21.84 -20.13
C GLY A 401 18.69 21.66 -21.13
N THR A 402 17.52 21.27 -20.66
CA THR A 402 16.29 21.23 -21.46
C THR A 402 15.72 22.62 -21.69
N ASP A 403 14.97 22.78 -22.78
CA ASP A 403 14.22 24.01 -23.08
C ASP A 403 13.25 24.34 -21.96
N MET A 404 12.65 23.34 -21.33
CA MET A 404 11.75 23.51 -20.21
C MET A 404 12.41 24.25 -19.04
N ILE A 405 13.61 23.84 -18.62
CA ILE A 405 14.33 24.52 -17.52
C ILE A 405 14.75 25.93 -17.94
N GLU A 406 15.22 26.11 -19.19
CA GLU A 406 15.66 27.42 -19.67
C GLU A 406 14.53 28.43 -19.75
N GLN A 407 13.33 27.99 -20.16
CA GLN A 407 12.16 28.86 -20.37
C GLN A 407 11.25 28.94 -19.16
N HIS A 408 11.20 27.89 -18.33
CA HIS A 408 10.26 27.73 -17.22
C HIS A 408 10.91 27.25 -15.91
N PRO A 409 12.02 27.88 -15.46
CA PRO A 409 12.68 27.48 -14.21
C PRO A 409 11.77 27.59 -12.97
N GLU A 410 10.73 28.39 -13.07
CA GLU A 410 9.72 28.56 -12.03
C GLU A 410 8.87 27.28 -11.78
N MET A 411 8.87 26.29 -12.66
CA MET A 411 8.17 25.01 -12.46
C MET A 411 8.91 24.06 -11.52
N LEU A 412 10.20 24.32 -11.26
CA LEU A 412 11.06 23.45 -10.46
C LEU A 412 10.63 23.39 -8.99
N LEU A 413 10.70 22.20 -8.42
CA LEU A 413 10.63 22.00 -6.99
C LEU A 413 11.98 22.37 -6.38
N LEU A 414 11.99 23.30 -5.42
CA LEU A 414 13.22 23.76 -4.78
C LEU A 414 13.33 23.26 -3.34
N ASN A 415 14.55 22.97 -2.93
CA ASN A 415 14.93 22.71 -1.54
C ASN A 415 14.82 23.99 -0.69
N LYS A 416 14.89 23.85 0.63
CA LYS A 416 14.78 24.97 1.57
C LYS A 416 15.88 26.03 1.42
N ASP A 417 17.04 25.66 0.90
CA ASP A 417 18.17 26.56 0.63
C ASP A 417 18.09 27.22 -0.76
N GLY A 418 17.06 26.91 -1.53
CA GLY A 418 16.83 27.45 -2.87
C GLY A 418 17.53 26.66 -3.99
N SER A 419 18.24 25.58 -3.68
CA SER A 419 18.79 24.67 -4.69
C SER A 419 17.68 23.81 -5.32
N THR A 420 17.95 23.32 -6.55
CA THR A 420 17.10 22.30 -7.19
C THR A 420 17.10 21.01 -6.40
N ARG A 421 16.01 20.26 -6.46
CA ARG A 421 15.95 18.90 -5.92
C ARG A 421 16.22 17.88 -7.02
N ASP A 422 17.24 17.06 -6.83
CA ASP A 422 17.64 16.05 -7.80
C ASP A 422 16.73 14.82 -7.72
N VAL A 423 16.38 14.26 -8.87
CA VAL A 423 15.93 12.88 -9.07
C VAL A 423 17.20 12.06 -9.32
N THR A 424 17.72 11.43 -8.27
CA THR A 424 19.11 10.93 -8.24
C THR A 424 19.38 9.79 -9.23
N TRP A 425 18.36 9.03 -9.62
CA TRP A 425 18.49 7.89 -10.53
C TRP A 425 18.61 8.26 -12.00
N TRP A 426 18.15 9.49 -12.37
CA TRP A 426 18.05 9.91 -13.77
C TRP A 426 18.84 11.17 -14.09
N ASP A 427 19.64 11.68 -13.14
CA ASP A 427 20.34 12.96 -13.27
C ASP A 427 19.39 14.14 -13.59
N SER A 428 18.12 14.03 -13.24
CA SER A 428 17.06 14.99 -13.51
C SER A 428 16.71 15.81 -12.26
N TYR A 429 15.87 16.84 -12.41
CA TYR A 429 15.30 17.62 -11.32
C TYR A 429 13.81 17.34 -11.19
N TYR A 430 13.25 17.62 -9.98
CA TYR A 430 11.82 17.53 -9.74
C TYR A 430 11.04 18.74 -10.26
N LEU A 431 9.93 18.48 -10.95
CA LEU A 431 8.85 19.45 -11.14
C LEU A 431 7.87 19.38 -9.95
N CYS A 432 7.24 20.51 -9.60
CA CYS A 432 6.33 20.55 -8.47
C CYS A 432 4.90 20.16 -8.88
N PRO A 433 4.32 19.05 -8.39
CA PRO A 433 2.97 18.61 -8.76
C PRO A 433 1.84 19.55 -8.24
N ALA A 434 2.15 20.45 -7.29
CA ALA A 434 1.23 21.46 -6.81
C ALA A 434 1.24 22.74 -7.65
N ASP A 435 2.18 22.91 -8.59
CA ASP A 435 2.23 24.06 -9.48
C ASP A 435 1.29 23.86 -10.68
N GLU A 436 0.44 24.85 -10.93
CA GLU A 436 -0.57 24.79 -11.99
C GLU A 436 0.03 24.69 -13.40
N ARG A 437 1.21 25.27 -13.63
CA ARG A 437 1.93 25.22 -14.93
C ARG A 437 2.39 23.80 -15.22
N VAL A 438 2.94 23.10 -14.22
CA VAL A 438 3.33 21.69 -14.30
C VAL A 438 2.11 20.81 -14.61
N ARG A 439 1.01 21.07 -13.92
CA ARG A 439 -0.26 20.34 -14.12
C ARG A 439 -0.79 20.53 -15.53
N GLN A 440 -0.81 21.75 -16.03
CA GLN A 440 -1.27 22.07 -17.39
C GLN A 440 -0.36 21.45 -18.45
N HIS A 441 0.95 21.54 -18.29
CA HIS A 441 1.92 20.90 -19.19
C HIS A 441 1.70 19.38 -19.29
N SER A 442 1.49 18.71 -18.16
CA SER A 442 1.21 17.27 -18.13
C SER A 442 -0.11 16.93 -18.85
N VAL A 443 -1.14 17.74 -18.69
CA VAL A 443 -2.42 17.57 -19.42
C VAL A 443 -2.22 17.70 -20.94
N GLU A 444 -1.41 18.64 -21.39
CA GLU A 444 -1.12 18.84 -22.82
C GLU A 444 -0.34 17.62 -23.38
N LEU A 445 0.59 17.05 -22.62
CA LEU A 445 1.31 15.84 -23.00
C LEU A 445 0.37 14.63 -23.11
N VAL A 446 -0.51 14.41 -22.13
CA VAL A 446 -1.51 13.32 -22.20
C VAL A 446 -2.42 13.48 -23.42
N LYS A 447 -2.89 14.70 -23.72
CA LYS A 447 -3.68 14.98 -24.93
C LYS A 447 -2.91 14.68 -26.21
N LYS A 448 -1.62 15.00 -26.24
CA LYS A 448 -0.77 14.69 -27.38
C LYS A 448 -0.58 13.18 -27.55
N MET A 449 -0.20 12.47 -26.48
CA MET A 449 0.09 11.02 -26.53
C MET A 449 -1.14 10.18 -26.88
N LEU A 450 -2.25 10.39 -26.20
CA LEU A 450 -3.47 9.62 -26.43
C LEU A 450 -4.34 10.18 -27.57
N GLY A 451 -4.46 11.52 -27.65
CA GLY A 451 -5.36 12.16 -28.62
C GLY A 451 -4.73 12.34 -30.00
N GLU A 452 -3.51 12.89 -30.09
CA GLU A 452 -2.88 13.21 -31.36
C GLU A 452 -2.11 12.02 -31.95
N TRP A 453 -1.29 11.32 -31.12
CA TRP A 453 -0.52 10.16 -31.57
C TRP A 453 -1.34 8.87 -31.60
N GLY A 454 -2.42 8.80 -30.81
CA GLY A 454 -3.39 7.71 -30.85
C GLY A 454 -3.01 6.49 -30.03
N TYR A 455 -2.14 6.62 -29.01
CA TYR A 455 -1.90 5.55 -28.05
C TYR A 455 -3.16 5.18 -27.27
N GLU A 456 -3.26 3.92 -26.85
CA GLU A 456 -4.41 3.38 -26.11
C GLU A 456 -4.11 3.19 -24.62
N GLY A 457 -2.90 3.51 -24.19
CA GLY A 457 -2.47 3.45 -22.81
C GLY A 457 -1.14 4.14 -22.55
N LEU A 458 -0.85 4.36 -21.26
CA LEU A 458 0.42 4.90 -20.79
C LEU A 458 1.04 3.95 -19.77
N LYS A 459 2.35 3.72 -19.88
CA LYS A 459 3.23 3.16 -18.84
C LYS A 459 3.98 4.32 -18.20
N ILE A 460 3.57 4.71 -17.01
CA ILE A 460 4.15 5.83 -16.28
C ILE A 460 5.15 5.28 -15.27
N ASP A 461 6.39 5.78 -15.28
CA ASP A 461 7.51 5.13 -14.60
C ASP A 461 8.35 6.10 -13.76
N GLY A 462 8.91 5.60 -12.65
CA GLY A 462 9.89 6.28 -11.82
C GLY A 462 9.62 6.23 -10.32
N HIS A 463 10.68 6.13 -9.51
CA HIS A 463 10.62 6.20 -8.04
C HIS A 463 9.95 7.49 -7.55
N HIS A 464 10.31 8.61 -8.17
CA HIS A 464 9.85 9.96 -7.86
C HIS A 464 8.33 10.16 -8.04
N LEU A 465 7.64 9.25 -8.68
CA LEU A 465 6.19 9.32 -8.88
C LEU A 465 5.38 8.83 -7.68
N ASN A 466 6.03 8.09 -6.79
CA ASN A 466 5.39 7.51 -5.60
C ASN A 466 5.29 8.49 -4.44
N GLY A 467 6.18 9.47 -4.40
CA GLY A 467 6.19 10.57 -3.45
C GLY A 467 7.10 11.68 -3.95
N VAL A 468 6.91 12.88 -3.45
CA VAL A 468 7.76 14.05 -3.74
C VAL A 468 8.17 14.73 -2.43
N PRO A 469 9.30 15.46 -2.39
CA PRO A 469 9.68 16.21 -1.22
C PRO A 469 8.86 17.49 -1.04
N PRO A 470 8.89 18.16 0.14
CA PRO A 470 8.33 19.49 0.32
C PRO A 470 8.97 20.51 -0.62
N CYS A 471 8.16 21.39 -1.21
CA CYS A 471 8.58 22.42 -2.14
C CYS A 471 8.72 23.78 -1.47
N TYR A 472 9.89 24.39 -1.57
CA TYR A 472 10.17 25.72 -1.04
C TYR A 472 10.31 26.80 -2.12
N ASN A 473 9.84 26.56 -3.34
CA ASN A 473 9.92 27.53 -4.42
C ASN A 473 9.04 28.76 -4.09
N PRO A 474 9.62 29.98 -3.97
CA PRO A 474 8.88 31.17 -3.60
C PRO A 474 7.93 31.69 -4.69
N GLU A 475 8.04 31.21 -5.91
CA GLU A 475 7.19 31.58 -7.04
C GLU A 475 5.90 30.73 -7.10
N HIS A 476 5.78 29.72 -6.23
CA HIS A 476 4.59 28.90 -6.14
C HIS A 476 3.54 29.50 -5.19
N ASN A 477 2.28 29.27 -5.50
CA ASN A 477 1.15 29.81 -4.73
C ASN A 477 0.62 28.86 -3.63
N HIS A 478 1.25 27.71 -3.40
CA HIS A 478 0.81 26.81 -2.35
C HIS A 478 1.15 27.34 -0.95
N ALA A 479 0.26 27.07 0.02
CA ALA A 479 0.30 27.71 1.34
C ALA A 479 1.47 27.23 2.22
N THR A 480 1.92 26.00 2.05
CA THR A 480 2.98 25.36 2.84
C THR A 480 3.89 24.54 1.95
N PRO A 481 5.13 24.30 2.35
CA PRO A 481 6.03 23.43 1.57
C PRO A 481 5.49 22.00 1.38
N GLU A 482 4.76 21.48 2.36
CA GLU A 482 4.16 20.14 2.31
C GLU A 482 3.04 20.01 1.27
N ALA A 483 2.56 21.11 0.72
CA ALA A 483 1.52 21.10 -0.32
C ALA A 483 1.93 20.32 -1.57
N SER A 484 3.22 20.26 -1.93
CA SER A 484 3.70 19.40 -3.02
C SER A 484 3.41 17.92 -2.77
N VAL A 485 3.59 17.46 -1.52
CA VAL A 485 3.33 16.09 -1.11
C VAL A 485 1.83 15.80 -1.11
N GLU A 486 1.03 16.68 -0.52
CA GLU A 486 -0.41 16.53 -0.37
C GLU A 486 -1.14 16.60 -1.73
N ALA A 487 -0.61 17.37 -2.69
CA ALA A 487 -1.19 17.54 -4.03
C ALA A 487 -0.86 16.39 -5.01
N LEU A 488 0.02 15.46 -4.65
CA LEU A 488 0.46 14.41 -5.58
C LEU A 488 -0.69 13.52 -6.06
N ALA A 489 -1.61 13.14 -5.18
CA ALA A 489 -2.77 12.35 -5.55
C ALA A 489 -3.70 13.10 -6.52
N ASP A 490 -3.91 14.42 -6.31
CA ASP A 490 -4.69 15.28 -7.23
C ASP A 490 -4.00 15.47 -8.59
N TYR A 491 -2.68 15.46 -8.63
CA TYR A 491 -1.92 15.46 -9.87
C TYR A 491 -2.18 14.18 -10.68
N TRP A 492 -2.15 13.00 -10.06
CA TRP A 492 -2.48 11.73 -10.72
C TRP A 492 -3.94 11.66 -11.14
N LYS A 493 -4.83 12.19 -10.33
CA LYS A 493 -6.24 12.32 -10.68
C LYS A 493 -6.44 13.11 -11.97
N LEU A 494 -5.77 14.24 -12.10
CA LEU A 494 -5.84 15.09 -13.29
C LEU A 494 -5.37 14.35 -14.54
N ILE A 495 -4.24 13.64 -14.46
CA ILE A 495 -3.72 12.83 -15.57
C ILE A 495 -4.72 11.73 -15.96
N TYR A 496 -5.20 10.99 -14.98
CA TYR A 496 -6.14 9.90 -15.20
C TYR A 496 -7.46 10.39 -15.82
N GLU A 497 -8.07 11.43 -15.26
CA GLU A 497 -9.31 12.01 -15.77
C GLU A 497 -9.12 12.55 -17.21
N THR A 498 -8.01 13.21 -17.51
CA THR A 498 -7.68 13.66 -18.87
C THR A 498 -7.56 12.48 -19.83
N ALA A 499 -6.92 11.38 -19.42
CA ALA A 499 -6.82 10.19 -20.24
C ALA A 499 -8.20 9.57 -20.52
N MET A 500 -9.06 9.46 -19.51
CA MET A 500 -10.43 8.91 -19.63
C MET A 500 -11.35 9.80 -20.45
N GLU A 501 -11.17 11.12 -20.46
CA GLU A 501 -11.90 12.04 -21.36
C GLU A 501 -11.57 11.80 -22.84
N ILE A 502 -10.32 11.42 -23.14
CA ILE A 502 -9.86 11.14 -24.51
C ILE A 502 -10.27 9.73 -24.93
N ASN A 503 -9.96 8.75 -24.11
CA ASN A 503 -10.27 7.34 -24.35
C ASN A 503 -10.72 6.68 -23.04
N PRO A 504 -12.04 6.43 -22.86
CA PRO A 504 -12.57 5.78 -21.64
C PRO A 504 -12.01 4.36 -21.37
N ASP A 505 -11.47 3.71 -22.40
CA ASP A 505 -10.88 2.37 -22.31
C ASP A 505 -9.34 2.41 -22.22
N ALA A 506 -8.75 3.60 -22.03
CA ALA A 506 -7.29 3.72 -21.89
C ALA A 506 -6.76 2.96 -20.66
N VAL A 507 -5.64 2.26 -20.85
CA VAL A 507 -4.94 1.59 -19.74
C VAL A 507 -3.85 2.51 -19.22
N ILE A 508 -4.03 2.94 -17.97
CA ILE A 508 -3.06 3.78 -17.24
C ILE A 508 -2.37 2.91 -16.19
N GLU A 509 -1.11 2.63 -16.44
CA GLU A 509 -0.20 1.89 -15.58
C GLU A 509 0.77 2.86 -14.93
N ILE A 510 0.96 2.76 -13.60
CA ILE A 510 2.02 3.49 -12.89
C ILE A 510 2.96 2.48 -12.27
N CYS A 511 4.25 2.58 -12.63
CA CYS A 511 5.35 1.78 -12.12
C CYS A 511 6.21 2.62 -11.18
N PRO A 512 6.23 2.36 -9.85
CA PRO A 512 7.11 3.08 -8.93
C PRO A 512 8.57 2.55 -8.95
N CYS A 513 8.99 1.89 -10.02
CA CYS A 513 10.38 1.49 -10.29
C CYS A 513 11.05 0.70 -9.13
N GLY A 514 10.36 -0.30 -8.58
CA GLY A 514 10.84 -1.15 -7.48
C GLY A 514 10.31 -0.79 -6.10
N ASP A 515 9.82 0.44 -5.91
CA ASP A 515 9.28 0.90 -4.63
C ASP A 515 7.86 0.35 -4.31
N SER A 516 7.44 0.52 -3.06
CA SER A 516 6.05 0.28 -2.65
C SER A 516 5.13 1.36 -3.23
N TYR A 517 3.87 1.01 -3.45
CA TYR A 517 2.89 1.94 -3.99
C TYR A 517 2.35 2.91 -2.94
N ALA A 518 2.31 4.20 -3.26
CA ALA A 518 1.56 5.19 -2.51
C ALA A 518 0.05 4.93 -2.69
N PHE A 519 -0.64 4.58 -1.60
CA PHE A 519 -2.06 4.21 -1.64
C PHE A 519 -2.92 5.29 -2.29
N HIS A 520 -2.65 6.55 -1.99
CA HIS A 520 -3.44 7.69 -2.49
C HIS A 520 -3.36 7.87 -4.01
N ASN A 521 -2.35 7.28 -4.67
CA ASN A 521 -2.22 7.28 -6.13
C ASN A 521 -3.01 6.14 -6.80
N LEU A 522 -3.27 5.04 -6.08
CA LEU A 522 -3.93 3.83 -6.63
C LEU A 522 -5.31 4.08 -7.25
N PRO A 523 -6.15 5.01 -6.75
CA PRO A 523 -7.43 5.35 -7.39
C PRO A 523 -7.32 5.92 -8.81
N TYR A 524 -6.12 6.33 -9.22
CA TYR A 524 -5.86 7.03 -10.49
C TYR A 524 -4.99 6.22 -11.44
N MET A 525 -5.09 4.91 -11.36
CA MET A 525 -4.56 3.94 -12.31
C MET A 525 -5.52 2.75 -12.41
N ASN A 526 -5.58 2.11 -13.55
CA ASN A 526 -6.41 0.93 -13.77
C ASN A 526 -5.60 -0.34 -14.10
N GLN A 527 -4.28 -0.25 -14.03
CA GLN A 527 -3.35 -1.39 -14.04
C GLN A 527 -2.16 -1.09 -13.13
N THR A 528 -1.80 -2.03 -12.25
CA THR A 528 -0.55 -1.98 -11.47
C THR A 528 0.44 -3.00 -12.00
N VAL A 529 1.71 -2.80 -11.68
CA VAL A 529 2.80 -3.69 -12.09
C VAL A 529 3.60 -4.16 -10.88
N SER A 530 4.27 -5.29 -11.00
CA SER A 530 5.14 -5.80 -9.93
C SER A 530 6.36 -4.89 -9.68
N SER A 531 6.61 -3.98 -10.58
CA SER A 531 7.60 -2.91 -10.44
C SER A 531 9.01 -3.47 -10.22
N ASP A 532 9.69 -3.82 -11.29
CA ASP A 532 11.07 -4.33 -11.32
C ASP A 532 11.39 -5.39 -10.25
N PRO A 533 10.64 -6.49 -10.16
CA PRO A 533 10.90 -7.50 -9.15
C PRO A 533 12.24 -8.18 -9.41
N LEU A 534 12.98 -8.50 -8.36
CA LEU A 534 14.26 -9.21 -8.44
C LEU A 534 14.12 -10.74 -8.35
N THR A 535 12.99 -11.22 -7.89
CA THR A 535 12.74 -12.65 -7.67
C THR A 535 11.28 -13.02 -7.95
N SER A 536 11.04 -14.31 -8.25
CA SER A 536 9.68 -14.85 -8.35
C SER A 536 8.86 -14.69 -7.07
N TRP A 537 9.52 -14.70 -5.91
CA TRP A 537 8.91 -14.36 -4.62
C TRP A 537 8.32 -12.95 -4.62
N GLN A 538 9.08 -11.97 -5.11
CA GLN A 538 8.59 -10.58 -5.17
C GLN A 538 7.37 -10.42 -6.09
N VAL A 539 7.33 -11.12 -7.22
CA VAL A 539 6.13 -11.12 -8.10
C VAL A 539 4.89 -11.55 -7.32
N ARG A 540 4.97 -12.65 -6.56
CA ARG A 540 3.84 -13.17 -5.78
C ARG A 540 3.48 -12.29 -4.59
N LEU A 541 4.49 -11.81 -3.86
CA LEU A 541 4.33 -10.96 -2.70
C LEU A 541 3.70 -9.60 -3.04
N LYS A 542 4.26 -8.91 -4.05
CA LYS A 542 3.74 -7.63 -4.52
C LYS A 542 2.32 -7.79 -5.08
N GLY A 543 2.06 -8.88 -5.80
CA GLY A 543 0.72 -9.22 -6.28
C GLY A 543 -0.29 -9.42 -5.15
N LYS A 544 0.04 -10.17 -4.10
CA LYS A 544 -0.83 -10.32 -2.92
C LYS A 544 -1.13 -8.96 -2.28
N THR A 545 -0.12 -8.11 -2.13
CA THR A 545 -0.25 -6.77 -1.57
C THR A 545 -1.21 -5.91 -2.39
N LEU A 546 -1.00 -5.83 -3.71
CA LEU A 546 -1.82 -4.98 -4.59
C LEU A 546 -3.24 -5.50 -4.76
N LYS A 547 -3.46 -6.82 -4.76
CA LYS A 547 -4.81 -7.40 -4.68
C LYS A 547 -5.51 -7.04 -3.37
N GLY A 548 -4.79 -6.90 -2.27
CA GLY A 548 -5.33 -6.40 -0.99
C GLY A 548 -5.73 -4.93 -1.06
N LEU A 549 -4.89 -4.08 -1.66
CA LEU A 549 -5.07 -2.63 -1.73
C LEU A 549 -6.08 -2.18 -2.78
N MET A 550 -6.10 -2.78 -3.97
CA MET A 550 -6.95 -2.35 -5.08
C MET A 550 -8.22 -3.19 -5.26
N GLY A 551 -8.20 -4.45 -4.86
CA GLY A 551 -9.31 -5.39 -5.01
C GLY A 551 -8.86 -6.75 -5.49
N GLU A 552 -9.63 -7.75 -5.12
CA GLU A 552 -9.30 -9.15 -5.36
C GLU A 552 -9.19 -9.53 -6.84
N SER A 553 -9.84 -8.74 -7.71
CA SER A 553 -9.82 -8.92 -9.18
C SER A 553 -9.07 -7.80 -9.89
N ALA A 554 -8.36 -6.91 -9.15
CA ALA A 554 -7.60 -5.83 -9.77
C ALA A 554 -6.54 -6.39 -10.74
N PRO A 555 -6.35 -5.79 -11.94
CA PRO A 555 -5.31 -6.20 -12.87
C PRO A 555 -3.95 -5.82 -12.29
N TYR A 556 -3.23 -6.84 -11.92
CA TYR A 556 -1.84 -6.76 -11.48
C TYR A 556 -0.97 -7.38 -12.56
N TYR A 557 -0.10 -6.59 -13.16
CA TYR A 557 0.83 -7.01 -14.19
C TYR A 557 2.10 -7.59 -13.56
N GLY A 558 2.47 -8.82 -13.92
CA GLY A 558 3.66 -9.50 -13.39
C GLY A 558 5.00 -8.89 -13.79
N ASP A 559 4.96 -7.80 -14.57
CA ASP A 559 6.06 -7.10 -15.20
C ASP A 559 6.59 -7.79 -16.47
N HIS A 560 7.38 -7.03 -17.24
CA HIS A 560 8.08 -7.52 -18.43
C HIS A 560 9.39 -8.24 -18.11
N VAL A 561 9.78 -8.30 -16.84
CA VAL A 561 10.95 -9.04 -16.38
C VAL A 561 10.64 -10.51 -16.29
N GLU A 562 11.40 -11.32 -17.00
CA GLU A 562 11.24 -12.76 -17.11
C GLU A 562 11.92 -13.45 -15.93
N LEU A 563 11.34 -13.28 -14.73
CA LEU A 563 11.95 -13.76 -13.48
C LEU A 563 11.48 -15.12 -13.02
N SER A 564 10.44 -15.68 -13.64
CA SER A 564 10.00 -17.01 -13.26
C SER A 564 11.08 -18.02 -13.66
N ASP A 565 11.81 -18.48 -12.68
CA ASP A 565 12.70 -19.62 -12.71
C ASP A 565 13.57 -19.73 -13.97
N ASN A 566 14.53 -18.84 -14.09
CA ASN A 566 15.44 -18.69 -15.23
C ASN A 566 14.76 -18.27 -16.54
N ALA A 567 13.71 -17.47 -16.45
CA ALA A 567 12.95 -16.94 -17.59
C ALA A 567 12.32 -18.04 -18.49
N SER A 568 12.02 -19.19 -17.91
CA SER A 568 11.42 -20.32 -18.64
C SER A 568 9.95 -20.56 -18.31
N ASP A 569 9.42 -19.98 -17.22
CA ASP A 569 8.03 -20.15 -16.83
C ASP A 569 7.39 -18.86 -16.28
N PHE A 570 6.06 -18.88 -16.22
CA PHE A 570 5.25 -17.79 -15.67
C PHE A 570 4.39 -18.27 -14.47
N ALA A 571 4.80 -19.33 -13.79
CA ALA A 571 4.04 -19.97 -12.73
C ALA A 571 3.68 -19.00 -11.61
N SER A 572 4.58 -18.09 -11.23
CA SER A 572 4.33 -17.06 -10.20
C SER A 572 3.19 -16.12 -10.57
N SER A 573 3.13 -15.67 -11.82
CA SER A 573 2.04 -14.83 -12.33
C SER A 573 0.70 -15.60 -12.32
N PHE A 574 0.70 -16.88 -12.67
CA PHE A 574 -0.51 -17.72 -12.62
C PHE A 574 -1.04 -17.85 -11.20
N GLY A 575 -0.19 -18.12 -10.22
CA GLY A 575 -0.61 -18.34 -8.85
C GLY A 575 -1.26 -17.12 -8.18
N ILE A 576 -0.79 -15.94 -8.52
CA ILE A 576 -1.33 -14.69 -7.97
C ILE A 576 -2.45 -14.09 -8.85
N GLY A 577 -2.74 -14.68 -9.99
CA GLY A 577 -3.66 -14.10 -10.97
C GLY A 577 -3.13 -12.77 -11.50
N ALA A 578 -1.87 -12.76 -11.96
CA ALA A 578 -1.25 -11.61 -12.61
C ALA A 578 -1.46 -11.65 -14.13
N VAL A 579 -1.44 -10.48 -14.75
CA VAL A 579 -1.32 -10.32 -16.20
C VAL A 579 0.08 -10.72 -16.61
N LEU A 580 0.23 -11.47 -17.69
CA LEU A 580 1.52 -11.87 -18.21
C LEU A 580 2.14 -10.79 -19.09
N GLY A 581 3.47 -10.68 -19.02
CA GLY A 581 4.22 -9.85 -19.93
C GLY A 581 5.65 -10.32 -20.15
N THR A 582 6.25 -9.80 -21.20
CA THR A 582 7.61 -10.13 -21.61
C THR A 582 8.23 -9.01 -22.39
N LYS A 583 9.55 -9.01 -22.51
CA LYS A 583 10.35 -8.07 -23.31
C LYS A 583 11.28 -8.77 -24.30
N PHE A 584 10.88 -9.95 -24.79
CA PHE A 584 11.72 -10.67 -25.74
C PHE A 584 12.04 -9.85 -26.99
N THR A 585 13.19 -10.16 -27.59
CA THR A 585 13.68 -9.54 -28.81
C THR A 585 13.82 -10.57 -29.93
N MET A 586 13.89 -10.08 -31.15
CA MET A 586 14.26 -10.85 -32.33
C MET A 586 15.75 -10.61 -32.69
N PRO A 587 16.37 -11.47 -33.50
CA PRO A 587 17.76 -11.27 -33.92
C PRO A 587 17.98 -9.90 -34.57
N SER A 588 18.92 -9.15 -34.04
CA SER A 588 19.32 -7.82 -34.54
C SER A 588 20.80 -7.57 -34.23
N ASP A 589 21.36 -6.48 -34.75
CA ASP A 589 22.73 -6.03 -34.46
C ASP A 589 22.86 -5.27 -33.12
N ASN A 590 21.72 -5.01 -32.42
CA ASN A 590 21.68 -4.36 -31.11
C ASN A 590 22.21 -5.34 -30.03
N GLU A 591 23.30 -4.96 -29.35
CA GLU A 591 23.92 -5.80 -28.31
C GLU A 591 22.98 -6.02 -27.10
N ALA A 592 22.19 -5.04 -26.69
CA ALA A 592 21.23 -5.15 -25.60
C ALA A 592 20.16 -6.21 -25.92
N ALA A 593 19.70 -6.25 -27.16
CA ALA A 593 18.70 -7.21 -27.63
C ALA A 593 19.13 -8.69 -27.46
N GLN A 594 20.42 -8.98 -27.45
CA GLN A 594 20.91 -10.34 -27.32
C GLN A 594 20.55 -11.00 -25.97
N GLN A 595 20.37 -10.19 -24.93
CA GLN A 595 20.03 -10.72 -23.59
C GLN A 595 18.63 -11.32 -23.54
N PHE A 596 17.72 -10.79 -24.35
CA PHE A 596 16.30 -11.15 -24.32
C PHE A 596 15.85 -11.90 -25.58
N LEU A 597 16.81 -12.39 -26.37
CA LEU A 597 16.53 -13.09 -27.62
C LEU A 597 15.62 -14.30 -27.42
N LEU A 598 14.52 -14.32 -28.15
CA LEU A 598 13.61 -15.46 -28.19
C LEU A 598 14.24 -16.57 -29.03
N ASN A 599 14.65 -17.65 -28.37
CA ASN A 599 15.14 -18.84 -29.06
C ASN A 599 14.02 -19.89 -29.26
N PRO A 600 14.18 -20.87 -30.19
CA PRO A 600 13.12 -21.82 -30.48
C PRO A 600 12.70 -22.70 -29.29
N GLU A 601 13.60 -23.00 -28.36
CA GLU A 601 13.29 -23.80 -27.17
C GLU A 601 12.42 -23.03 -26.19
N LYS A 602 12.76 -21.77 -25.93
CA LYS A 602 12.01 -20.86 -25.08
C LYS A 602 10.63 -20.55 -25.67
N GLU A 603 10.57 -20.34 -27.00
CA GLU A 603 9.33 -20.07 -27.73
C GLU A 603 8.27 -21.16 -27.53
N VAL A 604 8.66 -22.43 -27.59
CA VAL A 604 7.75 -23.59 -27.40
C VAL A 604 7.14 -23.55 -25.98
N ILE A 605 7.97 -23.31 -24.98
CA ILE A 605 7.54 -23.24 -23.57
C ILE A 605 6.62 -22.03 -23.36
N TRP A 606 6.99 -20.87 -23.87
CA TRP A 606 6.22 -19.64 -23.72
C TRP A 606 4.88 -19.70 -24.42
N LYS A 607 4.85 -20.30 -25.63
CA LYS A 607 3.56 -20.51 -26.32
C LYS A 607 2.57 -21.29 -25.46
N GLN A 608 3.02 -22.33 -24.77
CA GLN A 608 2.17 -23.09 -23.85
C GLN A 608 1.63 -22.20 -22.72
N TRP A 609 2.47 -21.34 -22.13
CA TRP A 609 2.07 -20.44 -21.06
C TRP A 609 1.08 -19.36 -21.53
N PHE A 610 1.31 -18.72 -22.65
CA PHE A 610 0.40 -17.72 -23.20
C PHE A 610 -0.92 -18.33 -23.68
N ASP A 611 -0.90 -19.50 -24.31
CA ASP A 611 -2.13 -20.22 -24.67
C ASP A 611 -2.96 -20.57 -23.42
N LEU A 612 -2.31 -21.05 -22.36
CA LEU A 612 -2.95 -21.34 -21.09
C LEU A 612 -3.49 -20.07 -20.40
N TYR A 613 -2.74 -18.98 -20.46
CA TYR A 613 -3.15 -17.68 -19.96
C TYR A 613 -4.42 -17.20 -20.64
N ASN A 614 -4.42 -17.15 -21.97
CA ASN A 614 -5.55 -16.69 -22.78
C ASN A 614 -6.78 -17.59 -22.61
N GLN A 615 -6.59 -18.89 -22.35
CA GLN A 615 -7.68 -19.81 -22.05
C GLN A 615 -8.29 -19.54 -20.67
N LYS A 616 -7.46 -19.34 -19.65
CA LYS A 616 -7.93 -19.31 -18.26
C LYS A 616 -8.19 -17.88 -17.74
N MET A 617 -7.45 -16.88 -18.20
CA MET A 617 -7.60 -15.46 -17.80
C MET A 617 -7.80 -15.30 -16.28
N LEU A 618 -6.89 -15.90 -15.48
CA LEU A 618 -7.00 -15.92 -14.03
C LEU A 618 -7.01 -14.53 -13.37
N PRO A 619 -6.39 -13.47 -13.96
CA PRO A 619 -6.50 -12.11 -13.39
C PRO A 619 -7.93 -11.60 -13.25
N LYS A 620 -8.85 -12.03 -14.12
CA LYS A 620 -10.29 -11.71 -14.03
C LYS A 620 -11.03 -12.49 -12.92
N GLY A 621 -10.36 -13.40 -12.24
CA GLY A 621 -10.89 -14.14 -11.10
C GLY A 621 -10.78 -13.35 -9.80
N THR A 622 -11.26 -13.94 -8.71
CA THR A 622 -11.18 -13.39 -7.35
C THR A 622 -10.03 -14.03 -6.60
N TYR A 623 -9.03 -13.26 -6.23
CA TYR A 623 -7.92 -13.73 -5.41
C TYR A 623 -8.38 -13.92 -3.95
N LEU A 624 -8.15 -15.11 -3.38
CA LEU A 624 -8.58 -15.49 -2.03
C LEU A 624 -7.41 -15.36 -1.03
N GLY A 625 -6.88 -14.15 -0.87
CA GLY A 625 -5.65 -13.87 -0.11
C GLY A 625 -5.70 -14.17 1.38
N GLU A 626 -6.90 -14.30 1.97
CA GLU A 626 -7.09 -14.60 3.40
C GLU A 626 -6.96 -16.12 3.72
N LEU A 627 -6.88 -17.01 2.73
CA LEU A 627 -6.86 -18.45 2.98
C LEU A 627 -5.54 -18.95 3.55
N TYR A 628 -4.42 -18.37 3.16
CA TYR A 628 -3.09 -18.80 3.58
C TYR A 628 -2.24 -17.63 4.04
N ASP A 629 -1.49 -17.88 5.11
CA ASP A 629 -0.51 -16.93 5.67
C ASP A 629 0.83 -17.04 4.91
N ILE A 630 1.29 -15.96 4.32
CA ILE A 630 2.52 -15.94 3.54
C ILE A 630 3.77 -16.13 4.42
N GLY A 631 3.67 -15.78 5.70
CA GLY A 631 4.76 -15.91 6.65
C GLY A 631 4.91 -17.33 7.24
N PHE A 632 3.79 -18.01 7.55
CA PHE A 632 3.79 -19.22 8.37
C PHE A 632 3.21 -20.47 7.67
N ASP A 633 2.36 -20.37 6.65
CA ASP A 633 1.90 -21.54 5.91
C ASP A 633 2.99 -22.07 4.96
N ARG A 634 3.17 -23.40 4.92
CA ARG A 634 4.12 -24.06 4.02
C ARG A 634 3.48 -25.29 3.36
N PRO A 635 3.72 -25.54 2.07
CA PRO A 635 4.42 -24.64 1.14
C PRO A 635 3.68 -23.32 0.97
N GLU A 636 4.35 -22.27 0.44
CA GLU A 636 3.69 -21.03 0.06
C GLU A 636 2.54 -21.33 -0.87
N THR A 637 1.34 -20.78 -0.58
CA THR A 637 0.12 -21.13 -1.31
C THR A 637 -0.72 -19.89 -1.64
N HIS A 638 -1.17 -19.82 -2.89
CA HIS A 638 -2.09 -18.81 -3.38
C HIS A 638 -3.30 -19.45 -4.03
N VAL A 639 -4.44 -18.75 -4.03
CA VAL A 639 -5.70 -19.28 -4.58
C VAL A 639 -6.44 -18.19 -5.34
N VAL A 640 -6.90 -18.53 -6.56
CA VAL A 640 -7.82 -17.71 -7.35
C VAL A 640 -9.10 -18.50 -7.58
N ALA A 641 -10.25 -17.87 -7.34
CA ALA A 641 -11.56 -18.43 -7.69
C ALA A 641 -12.03 -17.83 -9.03
N LYS A 642 -12.43 -18.65 -9.98
CA LYS A 642 -12.96 -18.20 -11.27
C LYS A 642 -13.89 -19.21 -11.89
N ASP A 643 -15.01 -18.73 -12.42
CA ASP A 643 -16.01 -19.53 -13.15
C ASP A 643 -16.45 -20.82 -12.42
N GLY A 644 -16.57 -20.74 -11.09
CA GLY A 644 -16.96 -21.85 -10.23
C GLY A 644 -15.84 -22.84 -9.89
N SER A 645 -14.67 -22.67 -10.42
CA SER A 645 -13.46 -23.45 -10.12
C SER A 645 -12.55 -22.69 -9.14
N LEU A 646 -11.68 -23.46 -8.45
CA LEU A 646 -10.62 -22.92 -7.61
C LEU A 646 -9.26 -23.31 -8.21
N TYR A 647 -8.38 -22.33 -8.34
CA TYR A 647 -7.04 -22.47 -8.86
C TYR A 647 -6.04 -22.27 -7.73
N PHE A 648 -5.40 -23.35 -7.29
CA PHE A 648 -4.36 -23.34 -6.25
C PHE A 648 -2.99 -23.35 -6.90
N ALA A 649 -2.08 -22.56 -6.36
CA ALA A 649 -0.68 -22.56 -6.70
C ALA A 649 0.16 -22.76 -5.45
N PHE A 650 1.05 -23.76 -5.49
CA PHE A 650 1.96 -24.10 -4.42
C PHE A 650 3.40 -23.89 -4.87
N TYR A 651 4.23 -23.30 -4.00
CA TYR A 651 5.63 -22.99 -4.30
C TYR A 651 6.54 -23.47 -3.18
N ALA A 652 7.58 -24.21 -3.57
CA ALA A 652 8.70 -24.64 -2.72
C ALA A 652 9.84 -25.12 -3.62
N ASP A 653 11.09 -25.02 -3.16
CA ASP A 653 12.24 -25.59 -3.91
C ASP A 653 12.01 -27.06 -4.23
N SER A 654 11.55 -27.83 -3.25
CA SER A 654 11.04 -29.19 -3.39
C SER A 654 10.03 -29.48 -2.29
N TYR A 655 9.00 -30.24 -2.60
CA TYR A 655 7.98 -30.65 -1.64
C TYR A 655 7.52 -32.08 -1.89
N THR A 656 7.41 -32.84 -0.80
CA THR A 656 6.77 -34.15 -0.79
C THR A 656 5.95 -34.29 0.47
N GLY A 657 4.63 -34.42 0.34
CA GLY A 657 3.75 -34.47 1.50
C GLY A 657 2.28 -34.27 1.18
N SER A 658 1.51 -33.95 2.20
CA SER A 658 0.09 -33.65 2.10
C SER A 658 -0.12 -32.15 2.08
N LEU A 659 -0.75 -31.62 1.03
CA LEU A 659 -1.17 -30.24 0.88
C LEU A 659 -2.58 -30.08 1.45
N GLU A 660 -2.79 -29.11 2.37
CA GLU A 660 -4.12 -28.75 2.85
C GLU A 660 -4.77 -27.75 1.88
N LEU A 661 -5.88 -28.14 1.27
CA LEU A 661 -6.71 -27.30 0.42
C LEU A 661 -7.79 -26.64 1.28
N ARG A 662 -7.88 -25.30 1.26
CA ARG A 662 -8.80 -24.51 2.09
C ARG A 662 -9.83 -23.76 1.25
N GLY A 663 -10.95 -23.33 1.88
CA GLY A 663 -11.98 -22.53 1.22
C GLY A 663 -12.91 -23.33 0.33
N LEU A 664 -13.03 -24.64 0.55
CA LEU A 664 -13.83 -25.56 -0.25
C LEU A 664 -15.29 -25.57 0.23
N THR A 665 -16.24 -25.42 -0.69
CA THR A 665 -17.68 -25.35 -0.38
C THR A 665 -18.49 -26.56 -0.86
N ALA A 666 -18.03 -27.27 -1.92
CA ALA A 666 -18.67 -28.48 -2.38
C ALA A 666 -18.15 -29.73 -1.61
N GLN A 667 -18.87 -30.83 -1.63
CA GLN A 667 -18.47 -32.05 -0.94
C GLN A 667 -17.26 -32.75 -1.57
N GLN A 668 -17.13 -32.65 -2.87
CA GLN A 668 -16.05 -33.28 -3.63
C GLN A 668 -15.59 -32.35 -4.77
N TYR A 669 -14.30 -32.46 -5.07
CA TYR A 669 -13.70 -31.77 -6.21
C TYR A 669 -12.85 -32.73 -7.03
N LYS A 670 -12.97 -32.62 -8.37
CA LYS A 670 -12.00 -33.18 -9.28
C LYS A 670 -10.76 -32.27 -9.29
N VAL A 671 -9.58 -32.84 -9.17
CA VAL A 671 -8.30 -32.11 -9.10
C VAL A 671 -7.46 -32.42 -10.33
N THR A 672 -6.98 -31.40 -11.00
CA THR A 672 -6.12 -31.51 -12.19
C THR A 672 -4.91 -30.58 -12.06
N ASP A 673 -3.71 -31.09 -12.28
CA ASP A 673 -2.53 -30.28 -12.58
C ASP A 673 -2.76 -29.67 -13.97
N TYR A 674 -3.17 -28.41 -14.01
CA TYR A 674 -3.63 -27.80 -15.26
C TYR A 674 -2.50 -27.36 -16.18
N PHE A 675 -1.27 -27.21 -15.67
CA PHE A 675 -0.11 -26.93 -16.51
C PHE A 675 0.34 -28.18 -17.30
N HIS A 676 0.39 -29.34 -16.63
CA HIS A 676 0.78 -30.61 -17.25
C HIS A 676 -0.40 -31.41 -17.83
N GLY A 677 -1.66 -30.93 -17.60
CA GLY A 677 -2.86 -31.68 -18.01
C GLY A 677 -3.06 -33.00 -17.28
N LYS A 678 -2.49 -33.17 -16.08
CA LYS A 678 -2.49 -34.42 -15.33
C LYS A 678 -3.66 -34.50 -14.37
N ASP A 679 -4.48 -35.55 -14.47
CA ASP A 679 -5.51 -35.87 -13.50
C ASP A 679 -4.87 -36.33 -12.17
N LEU A 680 -5.21 -35.64 -11.08
CA LEU A 680 -4.74 -35.92 -9.72
C LEU A 680 -5.83 -36.59 -8.87
N GLY A 681 -6.98 -36.92 -9.46
CA GLY A 681 -8.08 -37.64 -8.83
C GLY A 681 -9.14 -36.75 -8.21
N VAL A 682 -9.83 -37.27 -7.21
CA VAL A 682 -10.93 -36.59 -6.51
C VAL A 682 -10.59 -36.45 -5.04
N VAL A 683 -10.82 -35.26 -4.48
CA VAL A 683 -10.71 -35.00 -3.05
C VAL A 683 -12.09 -34.86 -2.41
N THR A 684 -12.23 -35.37 -1.19
CA THR A 684 -13.44 -35.23 -0.37
C THR A 684 -13.22 -34.17 0.69
N VAL A 685 -14.20 -33.29 0.86
CA VAL A 685 -14.13 -32.13 1.75
C VAL A 685 -14.71 -32.45 3.13
N THR A 686 -13.99 -32.03 4.15
CA THR A 686 -14.43 -32.04 5.55
C THR A 686 -14.15 -30.66 6.14
N ASP A 687 -15.17 -30.03 6.71
CA ASP A 687 -15.07 -28.70 7.34
C ASP A 687 -14.41 -27.61 6.44
N GLY A 688 -14.78 -27.62 5.14
CA GLY A 688 -14.25 -26.65 4.17
C GLY A 688 -12.81 -26.91 3.73
N LYS A 689 -12.25 -28.08 4.03
CA LYS A 689 -10.87 -28.47 3.74
C LYS A 689 -10.78 -29.86 3.09
N ALA A 690 -9.71 -30.08 2.36
CA ALA A 690 -9.34 -31.40 1.86
C ALA A 690 -7.80 -31.53 1.83
N ASN A 691 -7.32 -32.75 1.66
CA ASN A 691 -5.90 -33.03 1.54
C ASN A 691 -5.57 -33.61 0.16
N LEU A 692 -4.49 -33.12 -0.42
CA LEU A 692 -3.91 -33.61 -1.68
C LEU A 692 -2.47 -34.07 -1.44
N THR A 693 -2.18 -35.35 -1.70
CA THR A 693 -0.78 -35.82 -1.67
C THR A 693 -0.07 -35.36 -2.92
N ALA A 694 1.04 -34.67 -2.76
CA ALA A 694 1.81 -34.09 -3.85
C ALA A 694 3.32 -34.34 -3.70
N ASN A 695 3.98 -34.36 -4.86
CA ASN A 695 5.43 -34.34 -4.99
C ASN A 695 5.76 -33.43 -6.17
N PHE A 696 6.44 -32.30 -5.92
CA PHE A 696 6.79 -31.34 -6.95
C PHE A 696 8.10 -30.61 -6.60
N ASN A 697 8.71 -30.01 -7.60
CA ASN A 697 9.80 -29.05 -7.47
C ASN A 697 9.33 -27.72 -8.00
N GLN A 698 9.72 -26.64 -7.32
CA GLN A 698 9.47 -25.24 -7.63
C GLN A 698 7.98 -24.86 -7.54
N PHE A 699 7.11 -25.45 -8.34
CA PHE A 699 5.68 -25.12 -8.28
C PHE A 699 4.77 -26.32 -8.60
N LEU A 700 3.53 -26.21 -8.15
CA LEU A 700 2.42 -27.08 -8.57
C LEU A 700 1.17 -26.22 -8.76
N LEU A 701 0.58 -26.26 -9.95
CA LEU A 701 -0.62 -25.49 -10.32
C LEU A 701 -1.80 -26.43 -10.50
N VAL A 702 -2.80 -26.34 -9.61
CA VAL A 702 -3.96 -27.26 -9.65
C VAL A 702 -5.27 -26.52 -9.77
N GLU A 703 -6.14 -27.08 -10.63
CA GLU A 703 -7.53 -26.67 -10.79
C GLU A 703 -8.44 -27.62 -10.05
N LEU A 704 -9.35 -27.11 -9.24
CA LEU A 704 -10.37 -27.84 -8.52
C LEU A 704 -11.74 -27.49 -9.11
N ILE A 705 -12.38 -28.49 -9.72
CA ILE A 705 -13.72 -28.37 -10.27
C ILE A 705 -14.70 -29.08 -9.31
N PRO A 706 -15.74 -28.37 -8.78
CA PRO A 706 -16.68 -28.99 -7.88
C PRO A 706 -17.49 -30.08 -8.58
N LEU A 707 -17.61 -31.21 -7.95
CA LEU A 707 -18.49 -32.25 -8.42
C LEU A 707 -19.89 -32.06 -7.82
N GLY A 708 -20.94 -32.03 -8.67
CA GLY A 708 -22.32 -31.88 -8.24
C GLY A 708 -22.75 -33.01 -7.28
N ALA A 709 -23.72 -32.73 -6.42
CA ALA A 709 -24.30 -33.71 -5.49
C ALA A 709 -24.97 -34.91 -6.20
N ASN A 710 -25.14 -34.85 -7.53
CA ASN A 710 -25.63 -35.98 -8.35
C ASN A 710 -24.55 -36.29 -9.40
N GLY A 711 -23.76 -37.33 -9.12
CA GLY A 711 -22.89 -37.95 -10.09
C GLY A 711 -23.69 -38.50 -11.27
N SER A 712 -23.90 -37.69 -12.28
CA SER A 712 -24.23 -38.15 -13.63
C SER A 712 -23.62 -37.15 -14.61
N GLU A 713 -22.79 -37.66 -15.48
CA GLU A 713 -21.98 -37.11 -16.57
C GLU A 713 -22.43 -35.76 -17.14
#